data_df9f4a5da8643808130e6699e313a12f
#
_entry.id   df9f4a5da8643808130e6699e313a12f
#
_cell.length_a   1.000
_cell.length_b   1.000
_cell.length_c   1.000
_cell.angle_alpha   90.00
_cell.angle_beta   90.00
_cell.angle_gamma   90.00
#
_symmetry.space_group_name_H-M   'P 1'
#
loop_
_entity.id
_entity.type
_entity.pdbx_description
1 polymer ?
#
loop_
_entity_poly.entity_id
_entity_poly.type
_entity_poly.pdbx_seq_one_letter_code
_entity_poly.pdbx_strand_id
1 'polypeptide(L)'
;MTLRRRIQNRWENAGRRSSARCFALALGLLLATSATHGAGPPGPIHLTVDATEAPRKMFHVHLEVPASPGELVLYFVKWIPGEHSPSGQITNLIGMKMTAGQRPVVWHRDPVDMFAFHCAVPQDASSVEVSFDYVSPTEAFDFQGGVSATPNSAIVNWNQMLLYPRGWTSDELVFAAQLRLPRGWKYGTALPVESTTGSTIAFAPVTLTTLVDSPVNLGPYYRRLELTPGSTPPHFMDVVADSEAALQWSPETIASYQRLIAEAEQLFGGSHHYRSYHFLVTLSDPIAKIAQEHHESSDDRFRERSFLDPDSLKLQADVLPHEFVHSWNGKYRRPAGLATPNYQEPMLGELLWVYEGLTQYLGEVLAVRSGAWTPEDYRENLALTAAMLDHRAGRSWRSLEDTAVAAQLLYFAPEAWASWRRGTDFYPEGTLIWLAVDTIIRQQSGGQRSLDDLCRSFHGGHSGSPEVRTYTFDDLIAVLNRLAPYDWKDFFGRVVQSVNERAPLEGVEAGGWKLSYQGAIPRLLKSREQVSQTMDVSYSLGMLVKAAGSDTDSGKIVDVLTGSPAEQAGLAPGMRLVAVGGRKWSPEVLRQALRDAKSTQSPMELLVQNGDVYKTYAVNYHDGERYPFLERDPSRPDLLGQIVASRASTTAPEAASTK
;
A
#
# COMPACT_ATOMS: atom_id res chain seq x y z
N MET A 1 32.90 12.11 -42.24
CA MET A 1 33.28 10.84 -42.90
C MET A 1 34.74 10.53 -42.54
N THR A 2 35.00 9.50 -41.78
CA THR A 2 36.33 8.98 -41.31
C THR A 2 36.44 8.88 -39.79
N LEU A 3 35.60 8.03 -39.18
CA LEU A 3 35.94 7.35 -37.92
C LEU A 3 35.03 6.10 -37.62
N ARG A 4 34.10 5.75 -38.51
CA ARG A 4 33.22 4.58 -38.34
C ARG A 4 33.61 3.30 -39.09
N ARG A 5 34.77 3.29 -39.77
CA ARG A 5 35.23 2.13 -40.57
C ARG A 5 36.41 1.34 -40.02
N ARG A 6 36.84 1.57 -38.75
CA ARG A 6 37.99 0.85 -38.16
C ARG A 6 37.70 -0.10 -37.01
N ILE A 7 36.43 -0.30 -36.66
CA ILE A 7 36.07 -1.22 -35.55
C ILE A 7 35.39 -2.51 -36.06
N GLN A 8 34.97 -2.59 -37.31
CA GLN A 8 34.24 -3.75 -37.84
C GLN A 8 35.10 -4.88 -38.42
N ASN A 9 36.43 -4.72 -38.60
CA ASN A 9 37.31 -5.72 -39.22
C ASN A 9 38.28 -6.41 -38.26
N ARG A 10 37.92 -6.59 -36.98
CA ARG A 10 38.79 -7.28 -35.99
C ARG A 10 38.18 -8.54 -35.35
N TRP A 11 37.00 -8.96 -35.75
CA TRP A 11 36.28 -10.09 -35.14
C TRP A 11 36.04 -11.31 -36.08
N GLU A 12 36.51 -11.31 -37.32
CA GLU A 12 36.26 -12.41 -38.24
C GLU A 12 37.41 -13.37 -38.51
N ASN A 13 38.56 -13.30 -37.82
CA ASN A 13 39.71 -14.16 -38.06
C ASN A 13 40.30 -14.83 -36.81
N ALA A 14 39.48 -15.38 -35.91
CA ALA A 14 39.97 -16.28 -34.85
C ALA A 14 38.97 -17.43 -34.64
N GLY A 15 38.70 -18.16 -35.70
CA GLY A 15 37.91 -19.40 -35.65
C GLY A 15 38.60 -20.50 -36.45
N ARG A 16 39.30 -21.36 -35.77
CA ARG A 16 39.64 -22.78 -36.05
C ARG A 16 41.11 -23.12 -35.73
N ARG A 17 41.29 -23.76 -34.60
CA ARG A 17 42.22 -24.83 -34.29
C ARG A 17 42.62 -24.80 -32.81
N SER A 18 41.98 -25.62 -32.05
CA SER A 18 42.53 -26.63 -31.15
C SER A 18 41.49 -27.07 -30.13
N SER A 19 40.78 -28.07 -30.53
CA SER A 19 40.03 -28.98 -29.64
C SER A 19 40.98 -29.81 -28.80
N ALA A 20 40.50 -30.16 -27.60
CA ALA A 20 41.02 -31.16 -26.71
C ALA A 20 42.35 -30.86 -25.98
N ARG A 21 42.23 -30.29 -24.79
CA ARG A 21 43.07 -30.54 -23.60
C ARG A 21 42.96 -29.44 -22.52
N CYS A 22 41.78 -28.97 -22.17
CA CYS A 22 41.56 -28.09 -20.99
C CYS A 22 40.18 -28.34 -20.35
N PHE A 23 39.72 -29.59 -20.26
CA PHE A 23 38.46 -29.93 -19.61
C PHE A 23 38.64 -30.68 -18.27
N ALA A 24 39.83 -30.57 -17.65
CA ALA A 24 40.12 -31.28 -16.42
C ALA A 24 40.69 -30.43 -15.28
N LEU A 25 40.58 -29.08 -15.33
CA LEU A 25 41.11 -28.23 -14.23
C LEU A 25 40.19 -27.06 -13.83
N ALA A 26 38.94 -27.06 -14.22
CA ALA A 26 37.95 -26.08 -13.81
C ALA A 26 36.80 -26.65 -12.94
N LEU A 27 36.92 -27.88 -12.45
CA LEU A 27 35.94 -28.55 -11.58
C LEU A 27 36.40 -28.65 -10.11
N GLY A 28 37.33 -27.82 -9.69
CA GLY A 28 37.97 -27.90 -8.39
C GLY A 28 37.87 -26.66 -7.48
N LEU A 29 37.08 -25.62 -7.82
CA LEU A 29 37.00 -24.43 -6.97
C LEU A 29 35.57 -23.83 -6.87
N LEU A 30 34.57 -24.69 -6.90
CA LEU A 30 33.21 -24.37 -6.40
C LEU A 30 32.92 -25.28 -5.19
N LEU A 31 33.86 -25.36 -4.28
CA LEU A 31 33.54 -25.63 -2.88
C LEU A 31 33.04 -24.32 -2.31
N ALA A 32 31.73 -24.11 -2.43
CA ALA A 32 31.01 -23.21 -1.56
C ALA A 32 31.53 -23.42 -0.14
N THR A 33 32.06 -22.40 0.46
CA THR A 33 32.23 -22.33 1.90
C THR A 33 30.83 -22.45 2.51
N SER A 34 30.36 -23.68 2.65
CA SER A 34 29.29 -24.01 3.58
C SER A 34 29.85 -23.57 4.93
N ALA A 35 29.45 -22.36 5.39
CA ALA A 35 29.62 -21.99 6.77
C ALA A 35 28.96 -23.11 7.58
N THR A 36 29.79 -23.92 8.25
CA THR A 36 29.31 -24.90 9.19
C THR A 36 28.62 -24.18 10.32
N HIS A 37 27.31 -24.02 10.23
CA HIS A 37 26.47 -23.62 11.36
C HIS A 37 26.45 -24.80 12.32
N GLY A 38 27.50 -24.91 13.14
CA GLY A 38 27.62 -25.92 14.17
C GLY A 38 26.94 -25.55 15.50
N ALA A 39 26.29 -24.41 15.56
CA ALA A 39 25.51 -23.97 16.72
C ALA A 39 24.08 -23.65 16.26
N GLY A 40 23.08 -23.98 17.06
CA GLY A 40 21.69 -23.55 16.83
C GLY A 40 21.56 -22.02 16.78
N PRO A 41 20.34 -21.49 16.49
CA PRO A 41 20.12 -20.05 16.46
C PRO A 41 20.56 -19.40 17.78
N PRO A 42 21.03 -18.12 17.73
CA PRO A 42 21.44 -17.42 18.94
C PRO A 42 20.28 -17.38 19.94
N GLY A 43 20.58 -17.30 21.22
CA GLY A 43 19.57 -17.05 22.26
C GLY A 43 18.78 -15.76 21.94
N PRO A 44 17.72 -15.46 22.71
CA PRO A 44 16.91 -14.28 22.45
C PRO A 44 17.76 -13.00 22.39
N ILE A 45 17.50 -12.18 21.37
CA ILE A 45 18.06 -10.83 21.23
C ILE A 45 17.21 -9.91 22.13
N HIS A 46 17.84 -9.26 23.09
CA HIS A 46 17.15 -8.29 23.93
C HIS A 46 17.16 -6.92 23.26
N LEU A 47 15.96 -6.36 23.06
CA LEU A 47 15.74 -5.06 22.43
C LEU A 47 15.02 -4.13 23.41
N THR A 48 15.59 -2.96 23.66
CA THR A 48 14.93 -1.89 24.41
C THR A 48 14.81 -0.66 23.54
N VAL A 49 13.58 -0.16 23.38
CA VAL A 49 13.29 1.12 22.73
C VAL A 49 12.78 2.10 23.78
N ASP A 50 13.53 3.17 24.02
CA ASP A 50 13.09 4.28 24.86
C ASP A 50 12.46 5.36 23.97
N ALA A 51 11.14 5.45 24.01
CA ALA A 51 10.33 6.43 23.28
C ALA A 51 10.02 7.68 24.13
N THR A 52 10.65 7.87 25.30
CA THR A 52 10.36 9.03 26.18
C THR A 52 10.63 10.37 25.51
N GLU A 53 11.50 10.41 24.51
CA GLU A 53 11.79 11.58 23.66
C GLU A 53 11.06 11.57 22.30
N ALA A 54 10.09 10.69 22.10
CA ALA A 54 9.25 10.69 20.89
C ALA A 54 8.60 12.06 20.60
N PRO A 55 8.14 12.85 21.60
CA PRO A 55 7.67 14.22 21.38
C PRO A 55 8.70 15.15 20.70
N ARG A 56 9.99 14.81 20.80
CA ARG A 56 11.13 15.49 20.14
C ARG A 56 11.58 14.77 18.87
N LYS A 57 10.83 13.77 18.41
CA LYS A 57 11.11 12.97 17.22
C LYS A 57 12.36 12.09 17.35
N MET A 58 12.68 11.63 18.57
CA MET A 58 13.85 10.80 18.84
C MET A 58 13.48 9.56 19.64
N PHE A 59 14.04 8.43 19.24
CA PHE A 59 13.91 7.14 19.91
C PHE A 59 15.33 6.61 20.20
N HIS A 60 15.58 6.15 21.43
CA HIS A 60 16.86 5.57 21.80
C HIS A 60 16.74 4.04 21.79
N VAL A 61 17.63 3.39 21.09
CA VAL A 61 17.60 1.95 20.87
C VAL A 61 18.82 1.31 21.51
N HIS A 62 18.59 0.21 22.23
CA HIS A 62 19.63 -0.65 22.76
C HIS A 62 19.30 -2.11 22.48
N LEU A 63 20.28 -2.83 21.90
CA LEU A 63 20.19 -4.26 21.64
C LEU A 63 21.35 -4.98 22.32
N GLU A 64 21.07 -6.16 22.87
CA GLU A 64 22.07 -7.15 23.24
C GLU A 64 21.91 -8.35 22.29
N VAL A 65 22.92 -8.53 21.42
CA VAL A 65 22.92 -9.56 20.38
C VAL A 65 23.89 -10.67 20.82
N PRO A 66 23.40 -11.89 21.14
CA PRO A 66 24.27 -13.03 21.38
C PRO A 66 25.17 -13.30 20.17
N ALA A 67 26.47 -13.45 20.39
CA ALA A 67 27.45 -13.59 19.32
C ALA A 67 28.62 -14.47 19.75
N SER A 68 29.18 -15.20 18.79
CA SER A 68 30.42 -15.95 18.97
C SER A 68 31.62 -15.10 18.53
N PRO A 69 32.82 -15.34 19.10
CA PRO A 69 34.04 -14.67 18.65
C PRO A 69 34.28 -14.78 17.14
N GLY A 70 34.71 -13.68 16.51
CA GLY A 70 34.98 -13.61 15.08
C GLY A 70 34.16 -12.56 14.35
N GLU A 71 33.94 -12.74 13.07
CA GLU A 71 33.16 -11.80 12.26
C GLU A 71 31.67 -11.90 12.59
N LEU A 72 31.05 -10.76 12.88
CA LEU A 72 29.61 -10.61 13.00
C LEU A 72 29.13 -9.58 11.96
N VAL A 73 28.11 -9.94 11.19
CA VAL A 73 27.42 -9.03 10.29
C VAL A 73 26.00 -8.82 10.78
N LEU A 74 25.65 -7.56 11.03
CA LEU A 74 24.31 -7.15 11.42
C LEU A 74 23.62 -6.45 10.26
N TYR A 75 22.36 -6.79 10.03
CA TYR A 75 21.51 -6.17 9.02
C TYR A 75 20.51 -5.21 9.65
N PHE A 76 20.32 -4.06 9.02
CA PHE A 76 19.10 -3.26 9.18
C PHE A 76 18.06 -3.76 8.19
N VAL A 77 16.78 -3.72 8.56
CA VAL A 77 15.68 -4.19 7.69
C VAL A 77 15.65 -3.36 6.40
N LYS A 78 15.74 -4.03 5.26
CA LYS A 78 15.84 -3.41 3.93
C LYS A 78 14.53 -3.53 3.16
N TRP A 79 13.99 -4.75 3.03
CA TRP A 79 12.71 -5.03 2.39
C TRP A 79 11.62 -5.12 3.46
N ILE A 80 10.70 -4.17 3.43
CA ILE A 80 9.63 -4.09 4.44
C ILE A 80 8.40 -4.80 3.88
N PRO A 81 7.86 -5.82 4.58
CA PRO A 81 6.61 -6.48 4.18
C PRO A 81 5.47 -5.46 4.09
N GLY A 82 4.71 -5.49 2.98
CA GLY A 82 3.65 -4.53 2.71
C GLY A 82 4.10 -3.29 1.92
N GLU A 83 5.38 -2.92 1.96
CA GLU A 83 5.89 -1.79 1.16
C GLU A 83 6.43 -2.21 -0.22
N HIS A 84 6.55 -3.51 -0.50
CA HIS A 84 6.94 -4.11 -1.78
C HIS A 84 8.23 -3.54 -2.41
N SER A 85 9.09 -2.94 -1.59
CA SER A 85 10.31 -2.26 -2.04
C SER A 85 11.39 -2.28 -0.97
N PRO A 86 12.67 -2.04 -1.34
CA PRO A 86 13.78 -1.92 -0.38
C PRO A 86 13.77 -0.53 0.30
N SER A 87 12.70 -0.23 1.02
CA SER A 87 12.36 1.07 1.58
C SER A 87 12.86 1.33 3.00
N GLY A 88 13.66 0.42 3.57
CA GLY A 88 14.20 0.56 4.92
C GLY A 88 14.84 1.92 5.18
N GLN A 89 14.38 2.64 6.20
CA GLN A 89 14.74 4.05 6.46
C GLN A 89 16.06 4.18 7.22
N ILE A 90 17.11 3.57 6.71
CA ILE A 90 18.43 3.49 7.33
C ILE A 90 19.13 4.86 7.53
N THR A 91 18.73 5.87 6.77
CA THR A 91 19.26 7.23 6.91
C THR A 91 18.88 7.90 8.24
N ASN A 92 17.83 7.39 8.89
CA ASN A 92 17.33 7.88 10.18
C ASN A 92 18.01 7.23 11.38
N LEU A 93 18.85 6.19 11.16
CA LEU A 93 19.70 5.58 12.17
C LEU A 93 20.96 6.41 12.37
N ILE A 94 21.16 6.96 13.58
CA ILE A 94 22.27 7.85 13.91
C ILE A 94 22.98 7.42 15.19
N GLY A 95 24.20 7.87 15.39
CA GLY A 95 24.93 7.72 16.66
C GLY A 95 25.29 6.29 17.04
N MET A 96 25.31 5.33 16.10
CA MET A 96 25.51 3.91 16.36
C MET A 96 26.87 3.62 17.03
N LYS A 97 26.81 2.86 18.12
CA LYS A 97 27.97 2.35 18.86
C LYS A 97 27.79 0.86 19.10
N MET A 98 28.91 0.14 19.10
CA MET A 98 28.96 -1.27 19.46
C MET A 98 29.98 -1.49 20.57
N THR A 99 29.64 -2.32 21.56
CA THR A 99 30.53 -2.70 22.66
C THR A 99 30.43 -4.21 22.96
N ALA A 100 31.47 -4.78 23.53
CA ALA A 100 31.47 -6.10 24.11
C ALA A 100 31.89 -5.96 25.59
N GLY A 101 30.90 -5.99 26.46
CA GLY A 101 31.03 -5.49 27.84
C GLY A 101 31.41 -3.99 27.81
N GLN A 102 32.51 -3.60 28.45
CA GLN A 102 32.94 -2.20 28.47
C GLN A 102 33.88 -1.82 27.31
N ARG A 103 34.24 -2.75 26.43
CA ARG A 103 35.19 -2.49 25.35
C ARG A 103 34.48 -2.08 24.07
N PRO A 104 34.86 -0.95 23.44
CA PRO A 104 34.36 -0.57 22.14
C PRO A 104 34.68 -1.65 21.08
N VAL A 105 33.70 -1.99 20.24
CA VAL A 105 33.85 -2.85 19.07
C VAL A 105 33.80 -1.96 17.83
N VAL A 106 34.87 -2.00 17.03
CA VAL A 106 34.93 -1.25 15.78
C VAL A 106 34.04 -1.91 14.75
N TRP A 107 33.21 -1.12 14.12
CA TRP A 107 32.33 -1.57 13.05
C TRP A 107 32.56 -0.73 11.77
N HIS A 108 32.18 -1.29 10.63
CA HIS A 108 32.12 -0.57 9.37
C HIS A 108 30.91 -1.02 8.56
N ARG A 109 30.41 -0.11 7.72
CA ARG A 109 29.32 -0.42 6.79
C ARG A 109 29.86 -1.18 5.59
N ASP A 110 29.11 -2.16 5.07
CA ASP A 110 29.42 -2.83 3.82
C ASP A 110 29.41 -1.82 2.66
N PRO A 111 30.42 -1.82 1.77
CA PRO A 111 30.52 -0.83 0.69
C PRO A 111 29.53 -1.10 -0.47
N VAL A 112 28.89 -2.26 -0.52
CA VAL A 112 27.92 -2.65 -1.56
C VAL A 112 26.51 -2.72 -0.99
N ASP A 113 26.33 -3.44 0.13
CA ASP A 113 25.04 -3.49 0.83
C ASP A 113 24.99 -2.47 1.97
N MET A 114 24.43 -1.30 1.69
CA MET A 114 24.36 -0.18 2.64
C MET A 114 23.59 -0.54 3.93
N PHE A 115 22.86 -1.64 3.96
CA PHE A 115 22.07 -2.11 5.09
C PHE A 115 22.83 -3.10 5.98
N ALA A 116 24.08 -3.44 5.63
CA ALA A 116 24.93 -4.37 6.37
C ALA A 116 26.02 -3.66 7.16
N PHE A 117 26.27 -4.11 8.39
CA PHE A 117 27.32 -3.60 9.29
C PHE A 117 28.18 -4.76 9.78
N HIS A 118 29.48 -4.66 9.56
CA HIS A 118 30.48 -5.64 9.94
C HIS A 118 31.19 -5.24 11.23
N CYS A 119 31.41 -6.16 12.13
CA CYS A 119 32.25 -5.98 13.31
C CYS A 119 32.99 -7.27 13.69
N ALA A 120 34.05 -7.15 14.47
CA ALA A 120 34.82 -8.27 14.99
C ALA A 120 34.51 -8.48 16.49
N VAL A 121 33.84 -9.59 16.79
CA VAL A 121 33.53 -9.98 18.18
C VAL A 121 34.80 -10.46 18.86
N PRO A 122 35.20 -9.89 20.03
CA PRO A 122 36.38 -10.33 20.79
C PRO A 122 36.28 -11.78 21.22
N GLN A 123 37.46 -12.43 21.40
CA GLN A 123 37.58 -13.86 21.73
C GLN A 123 36.94 -14.28 23.08
N ASP A 124 36.80 -13.34 23.99
CA ASP A 124 36.24 -13.55 25.33
C ASP A 124 34.82 -12.99 25.50
N ALA A 125 34.19 -12.54 24.39
CA ALA A 125 32.82 -12.04 24.38
C ALA A 125 31.81 -13.11 23.92
N SER A 126 30.63 -13.12 24.54
CA SER A 126 29.50 -13.96 24.18
C SER A 126 28.31 -13.14 23.63
N SER A 127 28.41 -11.82 23.63
CA SER A 127 27.42 -10.89 23.08
C SER A 127 28.06 -9.60 22.60
N VAL A 128 27.36 -8.89 21.73
CA VAL A 128 27.64 -7.50 21.32
C VAL A 128 26.45 -6.64 21.69
N GLU A 129 26.69 -5.58 22.44
CA GLU A 129 25.71 -4.54 22.68
C GLU A 129 25.76 -3.51 21.55
N VAL A 130 24.60 -3.15 21.00
CA VAL A 130 24.47 -2.12 19.98
C VAL A 130 23.53 -1.04 20.51
N SER A 131 23.96 0.21 20.44
CA SER A 131 23.10 1.35 20.74
C SER A 131 23.12 2.34 19.60
N PHE A 132 21.96 2.93 19.31
CA PHE A 132 21.80 3.99 18.33
C PHE A 132 20.53 4.79 18.61
N ASP A 133 20.42 5.96 17.98
CA ASP A 133 19.20 6.73 17.96
C ASP A 133 18.51 6.59 16.61
N TYR A 134 17.20 6.52 16.60
CA TYR A 134 16.37 6.70 15.42
C TYR A 134 15.67 8.06 15.47
N VAL A 135 15.78 8.84 14.41
CA VAL A 135 15.18 10.18 14.32
C VAL A 135 14.06 10.19 13.31
N SER A 136 12.85 10.54 13.76
CA SER A 136 11.73 10.75 12.86
C SER A 136 11.96 12.00 12.00
N PRO A 137 11.71 11.97 10.68
CA PRO A 137 11.73 13.15 9.83
C PRO A 137 10.82 14.28 10.34
N THR A 138 11.07 15.50 9.92
CA THR A 138 10.26 16.68 10.26
C THR A 138 9.24 17.03 9.18
N GLU A 139 9.44 16.50 7.97
CA GLU A 139 8.57 16.68 6.82
C GLU A 139 8.13 15.31 6.32
N ALA A 140 6.92 15.24 5.77
CA ALA A 140 6.46 14.04 5.10
C ALA A 140 7.21 13.94 3.76
N PHE A 141 7.97 12.87 3.61
CA PHE A 141 8.39 12.39 2.29
C PHE A 141 7.30 11.43 1.79
N ASP A 142 7.29 11.19 0.45
CA ASP A 142 6.34 10.28 -0.15
C ASP A 142 6.36 8.90 0.52
N PHE A 143 5.26 8.23 0.47
CA PHE A 143 4.79 6.91 0.89
C PHE A 143 5.59 6.15 1.98
N GLN A 144 6.91 6.21 2.04
CA GLN A 144 7.73 5.28 2.84
C GLN A 144 8.73 5.91 3.81
N GLY A 145 8.72 7.21 4.01
CA GLY A 145 9.80 7.85 4.76
C GLY A 145 9.37 9.05 5.60
N GLY A 146 8.11 9.10 5.96
CA GLY A 146 7.55 10.29 6.55
C GLY A 146 7.67 10.39 8.07
N VAL A 147 7.15 11.49 8.58
CA VAL A 147 7.06 11.78 10.00
C VAL A 147 6.33 10.65 10.73
N SER A 148 6.96 10.06 11.73
CA SER A 148 6.40 9.01 12.59
C SER A 148 6.17 9.46 14.04
N ALA A 149 6.46 10.72 14.37
CA ALA A 149 6.27 11.26 15.71
C ALA A 149 5.92 12.76 15.71
N THR A 150 5.01 13.14 16.60
CA THR A 150 4.57 14.51 16.92
C THR A 150 4.68 14.74 18.45
N PRO A 151 4.39 15.94 18.96
CA PRO A 151 4.29 16.13 20.40
C PRO A 151 3.22 15.26 21.09
N ASN A 152 2.23 14.75 20.36
CA ASN A 152 1.06 14.07 20.92
C ASN A 152 0.83 12.65 20.38
N SER A 153 1.59 12.22 19.39
CA SER A 153 1.42 10.87 18.80
C SER A 153 2.74 10.36 18.26
N ALA A 154 2.95 9.05 18.28
CA ALA A 154 4.07 8.41 17.62
C ALA A 154 3.73 6.98 17.20
N ILE A 155 4.50 6.46 16.25
CA ILE A 155 4.44 5.07 15.81
C ILE A 155 5.84 4.46 15.97
N VAL A 156 5.91 3.29 16.60
CA VAL A 156 7.10 2.46 16.66
C VAL A 156 6.93 1.32 15.66
N ASN A 157 7.60 1.43 14.52
CA ASN A 157 7.79 0.34 13.58
C ASN A 157 9.10 -0.37 13.95
N TRP A 158 9.01 -1.61 14.43
CA TRP A 158 10.18 -2.33 14.93
C TRP A 158 11.27 -2.55 13.88
N ASN A 159 10.92 -2.63 12.60
CA ASN A 159 11.87 -2.67 11.49
C ASN A 159 12.83 -1.47 11.44
N GLN A 160 12.44 -0.34 12.05
CA GLN A 160 13.24 0.88 12.16
C GLN A 160 14.11 0.91 13.43
N MET A 161 13.82 0.04 14.41
CA MET A 161 14.36 0.08 15.77
C MET A 161 15.28 -1.10 16.08
N LEU A 162 15.75 -1.86 15.09
CA LEU A 162 16.56 -3.05 15.34
C LEU A 162 17.63 -3.30 14.27
N LEU A 163 18.62 -4.08 14.67
CA LEU A 163 19.52 -4.80 13.80
C LEU A 163 19.42 -6.30 14.12
N TYR A 164 19.68 -7.16 13.12
CA TYR A 164 19.64 -8.61 13.30
C TYR A 164 20.83 -9.31 12.62
N PRO A 165 21.32 -10.45 13.13
CA PRO A 165 22.51 -11.14 12.61
C PRO A 165 22.23 -11.83 11.28
N ARG A 166 23.21 -11.77 10.36
CA ARG A 166 23.22 -12.51 9.09
C ARG A 166 23.26 -14.03 9.33
N GLY A 167 22.63 -14.78 8.45
CA GLY A 167 22.74 -16.24 8.39
C GLY A 167 21.55 -17.00 8.96
N TRP A 168 20.52 -16.30 9.42
CA TRP A 168 19.30 -16.86 9.99
C TRP A 168 18.09 -16.36 9.21
N THR A 169 17.03 -17.16 9.22
CA THR A 169 15.71 -16.68 8.77
C THR A 169 15.08 -15.80 9.85
N SER A 170 14.13 -14.96 9.45
CA SER A 170 13.41 -14.10 10.40
C SER A 170 12.56 -14.90 11.41
N ASP A 171 12.17 -16.13 11.07
CA ASP A 171 11.42 -17.03 11.97
C ASP A 171 12.31 -17.79 12.97
N GLU A 172 13.62 -17.90 12.71
CA GLU A 172 14.57 -18.52 13.62
C GLU A 172 15.09 -17.56 14.68
N LEU A 173 15.04 -16.24 14.44
CA LEU A 173 15.52 -15.22 15.36
C LEU A 173 14.42 -14.83 16.35
N VAL A 174 14.70 -14.95 17.63
CA VAL A 174 13.77 -14.57 18.72
C VAL A 174 14.21 -13.27 19.36
N PHE A 175 13.26 -12.36 19.55
CA PHE A 175 13.45 -11.07 20.21
C PHE A 175 12.62 -11.00 21.49
N ALA A 176 13.24 -10.51 22.57
CA ALA A 176 12.61 -10.09 23.82
C ALA A 176 12.61 -8.55 23.85
N ALA A 177 11.50 -7.95 23.40
CA ALA A 177 11.40 -6.51 23.23
C ALA A 177 10.81 -5.80 24.45
N GLN A 178 11.30 -4.60 24.71
CA GLN A 178 10.76 -3.67 25.71
C GLN A 178 10.56 -2.29 25.09
N LEU A 179 9.48 -1.62 25.47
CA LEU A 179 9.17 -0.26 25.06
C LEU A 179 8.93 0.63 26.28
N ARG A 180 9.64 1.74 26.37
CA ARG A 180 9.45 2.74 27.40
C ARG A 180 8.71 3.94 26.83
N LEU A 181 7.54 4.25 27.41
CA LEU A 181 6.66 5.32 26.96
C LEU A 181 6.99 6.69 27.61
N PRO A 182 6.67 7.81 26.94
CA PRO A 182 6.55 9.09 27.60
C PRO A 182 5.53 9.03 28.75
N ARG A 183 5.73 9.85 29.77
CA ARG A 183 4.85 9.85 30.93
C ARG A 183 3.40 10.18 30.55
N GLY A 184 2.48 9.29 30.94
CA GLY A 184 1.04 9.46 30.69
C GLY A 184 0.56 9.03 29.31
N TRP A 185 1.47 8.60 28.44
CA TRP A 185 1.08 8.05 27.14
C TRP A 185 0.53 6.63 27.30
N LYS A 186 -0.40 6.30 26.40
CA LYS A 186 -0.96 4.96 26.20
C LYS A 186 -0.54 4.42 24.85
N TYR A 187 -0.86 3.16 24.57
CA TYR A 187 -0.45 2.49 23.33
C TYR A 187 -1.48 1.48 22.86
N GLY A 188 -1.45 1.18 21.55
CA GLY A 188 -2.12 0.07 20.90
C GLY A 188 -1.11 -0.79 20.15
N THR A 189 -1.30 -2.11 20.18
CA THR A 189 -0.50 -3.09 19.43
C THR A 189 -1.16 -4.47 19.50
N ALA A 190 -0.88 -5.33 18.51
CA ALA A 190 -1.21 -6.76 18.55
C ALA A 190 -0.12 -7.59 19.25
N LEU A 191 1.07 -7.00 19.52
CA LEU A 191 2.18 -7.72 20.14
C LEU A 191 1.81 -8.19 21.55
N PRO A 192 1.97 -9.48 21.90
CA PRO A 192 1.63 -10.00 23.23
C PRO A 192 2.43 -9.32 24.34
N VAL A 193 1.73 -8.75 25.31
CA VAL A 193 2.33 -8.11 26.47
C VAL A 193 2.58 -9.16 27.56
N GLU A 194 3.82 -9.23 28.07
CA GLU A 194 4.18 -10.08 29.20
C GLU A 194 3.97 -9.35 30.53
N SER A 195 4.45 -8.11 30.63
CA SER A 195 4.30 -7.30 31.83
C SER A 195 4.37 -5.80 31.57
N THR A 196 3.85 -5.01 32.52
CA THR A 196 3.96 -3.54 32.50
C THR A 196 4.42 -3.05 33.85
N THR A 197 5.54 -2.31 33.89
CA THR A 197 6.09 -1.73 35.10
C THR A 197 6.31 -0.23 34.92
N GLY A 198 5.46 0.57 35.53
CA GLY A 198 5.47 2.03 35.34
C GLY A 198 5.16 2.41 33.89
N SER A 199 6.10 3.04 33.19
CA SER A 199 5.99 3.39 31.75
C SER A 199 6.69 2.40 30.84
N THR A 200 7.22 1.29 31.36
CA THR A 200 7.92 0.26 30.58
C THR A 200 7.01 -0.94 30.37
N ILE A 201 6.89 -1.35 29.12
CA ILE A 201 6.14 -2.53 28.67
C ILE A 201 7.17 -3.56 28.22
N ALA A 202 7.12 -4.76 28.80
CA ALA A 202 7.84 -5.91 28.32
C ALA A 202 6.88 -6.79 27.49
N PHE A 203 7.30 -7.16 26.29
CA PHE A 203 6.54 -8.05 25.41
C PHE A 203 7.04 -9.48 25.55
N ALA A 204 6.15 -10.43 25.37
CA ALA A 204 6.53 -11.84 25.30
C ALA A 204 7.56 -12.05 24.17
N PRO A 205 8.56 -12.92 24.35
CA PRO A 205 9.51 -13.23 23.28
C PRO A 205 8.79 -13.76 22.04
N VAL A 206 9.10 -13.15 20.88
CA VAL A 206 8.50 -13.49 19.57
C VAL A 206 9.59 -13.60 18.51
N THR A 207 9.26 -14.21 17.36
CA THR A 207 10.17 -14.23 16.21
C THR A 207 10.36 -12.82 15.64
N LEU A 208 11.47 -12.60 14.93
CA LEU A 208 11.72 -11.34 14.21
C LEU A 208 10.58 -11.04 13.23
N THR A 209 10.02 -12.06 12.57
CA THR A 209 8.84 -11.92 11.69
C THR A 209 7.67 -11.32 12.46
N THR A 210 7.29 -11.89 13.59
CA THR A 210 6.18 -11.39 14.41
C THR A 210 6.46 -10.00 14.95
N LEU A 211 7.68 -9.72 15.39
CA LEU A 211 8.04 -8.40 15.92
C LEU A 211 7.88 -7.31 14.87
N VAL A 212 8.48 -7.49 13.69
CA VAL A 212 8.39 -6.52 12.59
C VAL A 212 6.96 -6.33 12.10
N ASP A 213 6.15 -7.38 12.17
CA ASP A 213 4.73 -7.37 11.76
C ASP A 213 3.76 -6.89 12.87
N SER A 214 4.26 -6.30 13.96
CA SER A 214 3.44 -5.86 15.10
C SER A 214 3.81 -4.44 15.57
N PRO A 215 3.53 -3.40 14.77
CA PRO A 215 3.82 -2.02 15.14
C PRO A 215 3.07 -1.59 16.42
N VAL A 216 3.47 -0.43 16.95
CA VAL A 216 2.84 0.16 18.13
C VAL A 216 2.50 1.62 17.84
N ASN A 217 1.23 2.01 17.93
CA ASN A 217 0.85 3.42 17.99
C ASN A 217 0.77 3.88 19.46
N LEU A 218 1.18 5.10 19.75
CA LEU A 218 1.27 5.61 21.11
C LEU A 218 0.99 7.12 21.17
N GLY A 219 0.33 7.55 22.27
CA GLY A 219 0.00 8.95 22.50
C GLY A 219 -0.77 9.19 23.80
N PRO A 220 -0.89 10.47 24.26
CA PRO A 220 -1.69 10.83 25.43
C PRO A 220 -3.20 10.80 25.14
N TYR A 221 -3.60 11.12 23.91
CA TYR A 221 -4.99 11.06 23.46
C TYR A 221 -5.24 9.70 22.79
N TYR A 222 -5.76 8.77 23.58
CA TYR A 222 -5.91 7.36 23.18
C TYR A 222 -7.29 6.84 23.54
N ARG A 223 -7.90 6.10 22.61
CA ARG A 223 -9.16 5.40 22.83
C ARG A 223 -9.09 3.99 22.24
N ARG A 224 -9.38 2.96 23.06
CA ARG A 224 -9.61 1.59 22.58
C ARG A 224 -11.10 1.34 22.46
N LEU A 225 -11.53 0.84 21.32
CA LEU A 225 -12.86 0.34 21.04
C LEU A 225 -12.78 -1.18 20.90
N GLU A 226 -13.54 -1.91 21.70
CA GLU A 226 -13.76 -3.33 21.49
C GLU A 226 -14.91 -3.48 20.47
N LEU A 227 -14.57 -3.97 19.26
CA LEU A 227 -15.52 -4.02 18.16
C LEU A 227 -16.45 -5.26 18.24
N THR A 228 -15.96 -6.36 18.85
CA THR A 228 -16.69 -7.62 18.97
C THR A 228 -16.68 -8.13 20.44
N PRO A 229 -17.37 -7.45 21.36
CA PRO A 229 -17.37 -7.83 22.78
C PRO A 229 -17.76 -9.30 22.99
N GLY A 230 -16.89 -10.04 23.70
CA GLY A 230 -17.13 -11.44 24.03
C GLY A 230 -16.90 -12.44 22.88
N SER A 231 -16.46 -12.01 21.71
CA SER A 231 -16.10 -12.91 20.58
C SER A 231 -14.68 -13.44 20.73
N THR A 232 -14.41 -14.56 20.06
CA THR A 232 -13.09 -15.16 19.94
C THR A 232 -12.83 -15.50 18.48
N PRO A 233 -11.78 -14.96 17.84
CA PRO A 233 -10.83 -13.97 18.38
C PRO A 233 -11.46 -12.59 18.61
N PRO A 234 -10.94 -11.78 19.54
CA PRO A 234 -11.42 -10.41 19.76
C PRO A 234 -10.87 -9.45 18.72
N HIS A 235 -11.65 -8.40 18.43
CA HIS A 235 -11.25 -7.34 17.49
C HIS A 235 -11.29 -5.99 18.21
N PHE A 236 -10.20 -5.23 18.05
CA PHE A 236 -10.03 -3.94 18.68
C PHE A 236 -9.74 -2.85 17.65
N MET A 237 -10.07 -1.63 18.00
CA MET A 237 -9.58 -0.45 17.30
C MET A 237 -8.89 0.44 18.33
N ASP A 238 -7.59 0.62 18.15
CA ASP A 238 -6.71 1.41 19.01
C ASP A 238 -6.44 2.75 18.33
N VAL A 239 -7.13 3.80 18.79
CA VAL A 239 -7.06 5.12 18.20
C VAL A 239 -6.14 6.01 19.00
N VAL A 240 -5.11 6.57 18.36
CA VAL A 240 -4.24 7.63 18.86
C VAL A 240 -4.50 8.89 18.05
N ALA A 241 -4.55 10.06 18.70
CA ALA A 241 -4.81 11.32 18.02
C ALA A 241 -3.94 12.47 18.56
N ASP A 242 -3.82 13.55 17.77
CA ASP A 242 -3.15 14.78 18.24
C ASP A 242 -4.03 15.59 19.20
N SER A 243 -5.35 15.31 19.28
CA SER A 243 -6.27 15.93 20.23
C SER A 243 -7.40 15.00 20.69
N GLU A 244 -7.95 15.29 21.88
CA GLU A 244 -9.13 14.58 22.42
C GLU A 244 -10.37 14.74 21.53
N ALA A 245 -10.50 15.88 20.82
CA ALA A 245 -11.63 16.14 19.92
C ALA A 245 -11.67 15.15 18.74
N ALA A 246 -10.54 14.72 18.24
CA ALA A 246 -10.45 13.79 17.13
C ALA A 246 -10.94 12.36 17.48
N LEU A 247 -11.05 12.04 18.77
CA LEU A 247 -11.52 10.74 19.28
C LEU A 247 -13.06 10.66 19.34
N GLN A 248 -13.81 11.74 19.09
CA GLN A 248 -15.26 11.83 19.28
C GLN A 248 -16.02 11.37 18.03
N TRP A 249 -15.94 10.07 17.73
CA TRP A 249 -16.61 9.48 16.56
C TRP A 249 -18.11 9.26 16.80
N SER A 250 -18.90 9.29 15.73
CA SER A 250 -20.32 8.98 15.79
C SER A 250 -20.56 7.50 16.12
N PRO A 251 -21.66 7.15 16.82
CA PRO A 251 -22.03 5.74 17.03
C PRO A 251 -22.18 4.96 15.72
N GLU A 252 -22.66 5.61 14.65
CA GLU A 252 -22.83 4.97 13.35
C GLU A 252 -21.48 4.62 12.70
N THR A 253 -20.47 5.49 12.81
CA THR A 253 -19.10 5.20 12.37
C THR A 253 -18.54 3.97 13.08
N ILE A 254 -18.75 3.87 14.39
CA ILE A 254 -18.29 2.69 15.16
C ILE A 254 -19.07 1.43 14.73
N ALA A 255 -20.38 1.54 14.56
CA ALA A 255 -21.23 0.43 14.14
C ALA A 255 -20.87 -0.09 12.74
N SER A 256 -20.42 0.77 11.81
CA SER A 256 -19.97 0.33 10.49
C SER A 256 -18.75 -0.58 10.58
N TYR A 257 -17.81 -0.35 11.49
CA TYR A 257 -16.66 -1.23 11.71
C TYR A 257 -17.03 -2.54 12.42
N GLN A 258 -18.04 -2.53 13.28
CA GLN A 258 -18.59 -3.77 13.84
C GLN A 258 -19.22 -4.64 12.74
N ARG A 259 -19.98 -4.02 11.82
CA ARG A 259 -20.53 -4.70 10.65
C ARG A 259 -19.45 -5.18 9.67
N LEU A 260 -18.35 -4.41 9.52
CA LEU A 260 -17.21 -4.83 8.70
C LEU A 260 -16.68 -6.20 9.13
N ILE A 261 -16.49 -6.40 10.42
CA ILE A 261 -16.01 -7.68 10.94
C ILE A 261 -17.02 -8.79 10.64
N ALA A 262 -18.31 -8.57 10.90
CA ALA A 262 -19.35 -9.55 10.61
C ALA A 262 -19.43 -9.90 9.11
N GLU A 263 -19.28 -8.94 8.22
CA GLU A 263 -19.25 -9.16 6.76
C GLU A 263 -17.99 -9.90 6.30
N ALA A 264 -16.82 -9.59 6.87
CA ALA A 264 -15.59 -10.31 6.60
C ALA A 264 -15.67 -11.77 7.08
N GLU A 265 -16.27 -12.04 8.24
CA GLU A 265 -16.54 -13.39 8.71
C GLU A 265 -17.41 -14.18 7.72
N GLN A 266 -18.46 -13.56 7.15
CA GLN A 266 -19.28 -14.20 6.10
C GLN A 266 -18.47 -14.42 4.80
N LEU A 267 -17.64 -13.45 4.41
CA LEU A 267 -16.84 -13.52 3.20
C LEU A 267 -15.81 -14.67 3.27
N PHE A 268 -15.13 -14.81 4.40
CA PHE A 268 -14.07 -15.82 4.61
C PHE A 268 -14.56 -17.09 5.31
N GLY A 269 -15.89 -17.23 5.54
CA GLY A 269 -16.49 -18.42 6.13
C GLY A 269 -16.11 -18.61 7.60
N GLY A 270 -15.93 -17.53 8.36
CA GLY A 270 -15.56 -17.55 9.77
C GLY A 270 -14.11 -18.03 10.02
N SER A 271 -13.24 -18.03 9.02
CA SER A 271 -11.84 -18.42 9.20
C SER A 271 -11.02 -17.28 9.77
N HIS A 272 -10.10 -17.61 10.71
CA HIS A 272 -9.20 -16.64 11.34
C HIS A 272 -7.78 -17.18 11.40
N HIS A 273 -6.81 -16.34 11.05
CA HIS A 273 -5.38 -16.65 11.05
C HIS A 273 -4.61 -15.74 12.02
N TYR A 274 -5.29 -15.25 13.05
CA TYR A 274 -4.77 -14.35 14.08
C TYR A 274 -5.35 -14.71 15.45
N ARG A 275 -4.67 -14.29 16.53
CA ARG A 275 -5.09 -14.45 17.94
C ARG A 275 -6.06 -13.36 18.39
N SER A 276 -5.85 -12.16 17.86
CA SER A 276 -6.69 -10.97 17.96
C SER A 276 -6.42 -10.10 16.75
N TYR A 277 -7.31 -9.16 16.43
CA TYR A 277 -7.01 -8.18 15.37
C TYR A 277 -7.13 -6.75 15.90
N HIS A 278 -6.15 -5.91 15.57
CA HIS A 278 -6.05 -4.53 16.01
C HIS A 278 -5.96 -3.57 14.84
N PHE A 279 -6.99 -2.75 14.63
CA PHE A 279 -6.86 -1.57 13.77
C PHE A 279 -6.11 -0.50 14.55
N LEU A 280 -4.86 -0.21 14.20
CA LEU A 280 -4.02 0.81 14.85
C LEU A 280 -4.20 2.14 14.11
N VAL A 281 -5.21 2.90 14.49
CA VAL A 281 -5.57 4.16 13.83
C VAL A 281 -4.81 5.32 14.45
N THR A 282 -4.08 6.08 13.65
CA THR A 282 -3.37 7.30 14.06
C THR A 282 -3.94 8.52 13.35
N LEU A 283 -4.46 9.48 14.11
CA LEU A 283 -5.11 10.71 13.62
C LEU A 283 -4.22 11.92 13.87
N SER A 284 -3.48 12.34 12.84
CA SER A 284 -2.49 13.41 12.95
C SER A 284 -2.25 14.06 11.59
N ASP A 285 -2.18 15.40 11.52
CA ASP A 285 -1.89 16.09 10.27
C ASP A 285 -0.40 15.98 9.87
N PRO A 286 0.59 16.09 10.79
CA PRO A 286 2.00 16.00 10.42
C PRO A 286 2.49 14.58 10.11
N ILE A 287 1.90 13.53 10.70
CA ILE A 287 2.33 12.14 10.48
C ILE A 287 2.07 11.74 9.02
N ALA A 288 3.01 11.01 8.43
CA ALA A 288 2.90 10.48 7.08
C ALA A 288 1.63 9.61 6.93
N LYS A 289 0.88 9.85 5.86
CA LYS A 289 -0.37 9.14 5.57
C LYS A 289 -0.05 7.87 4.81
N ILE A 290 -0.22 6.76 5.50
CA ILE A 290 -0.08 5.41 4.94
C ILE A 290 -1.13 4.52 5.61
N ALA A 291 -1.52 3.47 4.92
CA ALA A 291 -2.13 2.30 5.51
C ALA A 291 -1.23 1.11 5.19
N GLN A 292 -1.03 0.23 6.16
CA GLN A 292 -0.12 -0.91 6.01
C GLN A 292 -0.68 -2.11 6.75
N GLU A 293 -0.73 -3.19 6.03
CA GLU A 293 -1.24 -4.45 6.52
C GLU A 293 -0.23 -5.22 7.39
N HIS A 294 -0.75 -5.85 8.43
CA HIS A 294 -0.07 -6.81 9.29
C HIS A 294 -0.95 -8.04 9.52
N HIS A 295 -0.39 -9.14 9.99
CA HIS A 295 -1.14 -10.39 10.15
C HIS A 295 -2.27 -10.26 11.20
N GLU A 296 -1.96 -9.60 12.31
CA GLU A 296 -2.85 -9.43 13.46
C GLU A 296 -3.25 -7.96 13.69
N SER A 297 -2.87 -7.06 12.78
CA SER A 297 -3.21 -5.64 12.87
C SER A 297 -3.14 -4.94 11.52
N SER A 298 -3.53 -3.67 11.49
CA SER A 298 -3.19 -2.71 10.44
C SER A 298 -2.67 -1.41 11.06
N ASP A 299 -1.76 -0.71 10.38
CA ASP A 299 -1.24 0.61 10.79
C ASP A 299 -1.83 1.68 9.85
N ASP A 300 -2.90 2.33 10.31
CA ASP A 300 -3.76 3.20 9.51
C ASP A 300 -3.59 4.66 9.94
N ARG A 301 -2.98 5.50 9.10
CA ARG A 301 -2.63 6.87 9.44
C ARG A 301 -3.42 7.88 8.60
N PHE A 302 -4.26 8.66 9.27
CA PHE A 302 -5.15 9.62 8.64
C PHE A 302 -4.89 11.05 9.13
N ARG A 303 -5.48 12.04 8.46
CA ARG A 303 -5.52 13.40 8.99
C ARG A 303 -6.30 13.44 10.29
N GLU A 304 -5.95 14.37 11.18
CA GLU A 304 -6.52 14.46 12.54
C GLU A 304 -8.05 14.41 12.54
N ARG A 305 -8.70 15.09 11.61
CA ARG A 305 -10.17 15.21 11.60
C ARG A 305 -10.88 14.29 10.59
N SER A 306 -10.18 13.36 9.99
CA SER A 306 -10.71 12.50 8.92
C SER A 306 -11.99 11.74 9.29
N PHE A 307 -12.13 11.34 10.55
CA PHE A 307 -13.33 10.60 11.02
C PHE A 307 -14.46 11.53 11.51
N LEU A 308 -14.22 12.84 11.53
CA LEU A 308 -15.21 13.85 11.88
C LEU A 308 -15.71 14.64 10.66
N ASP A 309 -14.96 14.62 9.57
CA ASP A 309 -15.32 15.25 8.30
C ASP A 309 -15.99 14.22 7.39
N PRO A 310 -17.28 14.43 7.01
CA PRO A 310 -18.03 13.46 6.21
C PRO A 310 -17.42 13.15 4.83
N ASP A 311 -16.81 14.15 4.18
CA ASP A 311 -16.18 13.96 2.86
C ASP A 311 -14.91 13.12 2.99
N SER A 312 -14.05 13.43 3.97
CA SER A 312 -12.84 12.65 4.25
C SER A 312 -13.17 11.22 4.67
N LEU A 313 -14.16 11.04 5.58
CA LEU A 313 -14.60 9.72 6.03
C LEU A 313 -15.08 8.86 4.85
N LYS A 314 -15.83 9.46 3.92
CA LYS A 314 -16.31 8.76 2.72
C LYS A 314 -15.18 8.36 1.78
N LEU A 315 -14.19 9.24 1.57
CA LEU A 315 -13.08 8.98 0.64
C LEU A 315 -12.10 7.91 1.11
N GLN A 316 -12.12 7.58 2.39
CA GLN A 316 -11.23 6.58 2.99
C GLN A 316 -11.99 5.37 3.57
N ALA A 317 -13.28 5.21 3.22
CA ALA A 317 -14.14 4.18 3.80
C ALA A 317 -13.74 2.76 3.42
N ASP A 318 -13.00 2.57 2.33
CA ASP A 318 -12.46 1.29 1.85
C ASP A 318 -11.08 0.96 2.44
N VAL A 319 -10.38 1.91 3.08
CA VAL A 319 -9.00 1.70 3.56
C VAL A 319 -8.95 0.63 4.65
N LEU A 320 -9.67 0.79 5.76
CA LEU A 320 -9.65 -0.20 6.83
C LEU A 320 -10.19 -1.58 6.39
N PRO A 321 -11.26 -1.67 5.57
CA PRO A 321 -11.64 -2.93 4.94
C PRO A 321 -10.54 -3.58 4.10
N HIS A 322 -9.79 -2.79 3.31
CA HIS A 322 -8.65 -3.26 2.52
C HIS A 322 -7.58 -3.87 3.42
N GLU A 323 -7.10 -3.14 4.41
CA GLU A 323 -6.07 -3.62 5.34
C GLU A 323 -6.52 -4.85 6.14
N PHE A 324 -7.81 -4.92 6.49
CA PHE A 324 -8.34 -6.10 7.18
C PHE A 324 -8.35 -7.35 6.31
N VAL A 325 -8.73 -7.23 5.03
CA VAL A 325 -8.70 -8.33 4.05
C VAL A 325 -7.29 -8.92 3.92
N HIS A 326 -6.26 -8.10 4.03
CA HIS A 326 -4.88 -8.56 3.94
C HIS A 326 -4.50 -9.61 4.99
N SER A 327 -5.16 -9.67 6.14
CA SER A 327 -4.93 -10.75 7.10
C SER A 327 -5.12 -12.14 6.46
N TRP A 328 -6.03 -12.27 5.49
CA TRP A 328 -6.25 -13.49 4.70
C TRP A 328 -5.50 -13.47 3.37
N ASN A 329 -5.69 -12.42 2.54
CA ASN A 329 -5.08 -12.29 1.22
C ASN A 329 -3.80 -11.44 1.30
N GLY A 330 -2.66 -12.10 1.48
CA GLY A 330 -1.35 -11.45 1.61
C GLY A 330 -0.58 -11.91 2.83
N LYS A 331 -1.17 -11.87 4.01
CA LYS A 331 -0.49 -12.34 5.24
C LYS A 331 -0.60 -13.83 5.43
N TYR A 332 -1.79 -14.40 5.39
CA TYR A 332 -1.98 -15.86 5.43
C TYR A 332 -1.68 -16.49 4.07
N ARG A 333 -2.47 -16.20 3.03
CA ARG A 333 -2.19 -16.68 1.66
C ARG A 333 -1.32 -15.66 0.94
N ARG A 334 -0.06 -16.00 0.75
CA ARG A 334 0.95 -15.08 0.21
C ARG A 334 1.52 -15.60 -1.10
N PRO A 335 1.65 -14.77 -2.16
CA PRO A 335 2.42 -15.14 -3.35
C PRO A 335 3.82 -15.62 -2.97
N ALA A 336 4.25 -16.72 -3.54
CA ALA A 336 5.55 -17.32 -3.20
C ALA A 336 6.72 -16.34 -3.41
N GLY A 337 6.65 -15.48 -4.43
CA GLY A 337 7.66 -14.45 -4.70
C GLY A 337 7.74 -13.34 -3.64
N LEU A 338 6.68 -13.13 -2.84
CA LEU A 338 6.66 -12.15 -1.75
C LEU A 338 7.02 -12.73 -0.39
N ALA A 339 7.20 -14.05 -0.29
CA ALA A 339 7.59 -14.74 0.93
C ALA A 339 9.11 -14.95 0.95
N THR A 340 9.84 -14.06 1.61
CA THR A 340 11.29 -14.09 1.72
C THR A 340 11.74 -14.65 3.08
N PRO A 341 12.88 -15.34 3.17
CA PRO A 341 13.34 -15.91 4.43
C PRO A 341 13.85 -14.86 5.43
N ASN A 342 14.19 -13.67 4.95
CA ASN A 342 14.67 -12.56 5.75
C ASN A 342 14.41 -11.23 5.03
N TYR A 343 14.76 -10.11 5.64
CA TYR A 343 14.49 -8.77 5.11
C TYR A 343 15.60 -8.20 4.21
N GLN A 344 16.57 -9.00 3.77
CA GLN A 344 17.58 -8.61 2.77
C GLN A 344 17.27 -9.19 1.39
N GLU A 345 16.54 -10.29 1.34
CA GLU A 345 16.16 -10.95 0.08
C GLU A 345 15.08 -10.11 -0.65
N PRO A 346 15.24 -9.91 -1.97
CA PRO A 346 14.29 -9.12 -2.73
C PRO A 346 12.93 -9.83 -2.88
N MET A 347 11.86 -9.06 -2.73
CA MET A 347 10.51 -9.51 -3.02
C MET A 347 10.23 -9.45 -4.52
N LEU A 348 9.55 -10.48 -5.06
CA LEU A 348 9.14 -10.56 -6.46
C LEU A 348 7.65 -10.24 -6.59
N GLY A 349 7.34 -9.17 -7.31
CA GLY A 349 6.01 -8.54 -7.34
C GLY A 349 5.04 -9.05 -8.40
N GLU A 350 5.35 -10.14 -9.17
CA GLU A 350 4.53 -10.55 -10.32
C GLU A 350 3.04 -10.78 -9.99
N LEU A 351 2.73 -11.16 -8.76
CA LEU A 351 1.36 -11.41 -8.30
C LEU A 351 0.79 -10.30 -7.41
N LEU A 352 1.33 -9.08 -7.42
CA LEU A 352 0.76 -7.95 -6.67
C LEU A 352 -0.66 -7.61 -7.13
N TRP A 353 -1.02 -7.87 -8.37
CA TRP A 353 -2.40 -7.72 -8.83
C TRP A 353 -3.39 -8.71 -8.17
N VAL A 354 -2.89 -9.79 -7.54
CA VAL A 354 -3.67 -10.67 -6.67
C VAL A 354 -3.58 -10.18 -5.22
N TYR A 355 -2.36 -9.94 -4.74
CA TYR A 355 -2.12 -9.49 -3.37
C TYR A 355 -2.87 -8.18 -3.07
N GLU A 356 -2.68 -7.17 -3.90
CA GLU A 356 -3.28 -5.84 -3.76
C GLU A 356 -4.62 -5.71 -4.50
N GLY A 357 -4.64 -6.19 -5.74
CA GLY A 357 -5.81 -6.01 -6.60
C GLY A 357 -7.06 -6.74 -6.14
N LEU A 358 -6.93 -7.98 -5.64
CA LEU A 358 -8.05 -8.69 -5.03
C LEU A 358 -8.46 -8.04 -3.70
N THR A 359 -7.48 -7.62 -2.91
CA THR A 359 -7.74 -6.94 -1.63
C THR A 359 -8.47 -5.61 -1.86
N GLN A 360 -8.07 -4.81 -2.85
CA GLN A 360 -8.76 -3.57 -3.20
C GLN A 360 -10.22 -3.83 -3.59
N TYR A 361 -10.46 -4.82 -4.45
CA TYR A 361 -11.83 -5.21 -4.83
C TYR A 361 -12.67 -5.64 -3.62
N LEU A 362 -12.12 -6.50 -2.77
CA LEU A 362 -12.83 -6.99 -1.58
C LEU A 362 -13.03 -5.90 -0.53
N GLY A 363 -12.06 -5.01 -0.35
CA GLY A 363 -12.16 -3.84 0.52
C GLY A 363 -13.31 -2.92 0.12
N GLU A 364 -13.44 -2.60 -1.17
CA GLU A 364 -14.54 -1.80 -1.70
C GLU A 364 -15.91 -2.50 -1.52
N VAL A 365 -15.98 -3.81 -1.76
CA VAL A 365 -17.20 -4.61 -1.53
C VAL A 365 -17.59 -4.61 -0.04
N LEU A 366 -16.62 -4.80 0.85
CA LEU A 366 -16.85 -4.78 2.30
C LEU A 366 -17.23 -3.38 2.82
N ALA A 367 -16.68 -2.30 2.24
CA ALA A 367 -17.08 -0.94 2.58
C ALA A 367 -18.57 -0.71 2.33
N VAL A 368 -19.15 -1.30 1.27
CA VAL A 368 -20.59 -1.21 1.00
C VAL A 368 -21.38 -2.16 1.92
N ARG A 369 -20.96 -3.43 2.04
CA ARG A 369 -21.65 -4.43 2.85
C ARG A 369 -21.73 -4.00 4.32
N SER A 370 -20.70 -3.32 4.84
CA SER A 370 -20.68 -2.77 6.21
C SER A 370 -21.47 -1.47 6.37
N GLY A 371 -21.88 -0.83 5.28
CA GLY A 371 -22.60 0.43 5.26
C GLY A 371 -21.72 1.67 5.42
N ALA A 372 -20.40 1.55 5.32
CA ALA A 372 -19.48 2.70 5.24
C ALA A 372 -19.64 3.46 3.90
N TRP A 373 -19.90 2.74 2.82
CA TRP A 373 -20.38 3.25 1.54
C TRP A 373 -21.83 2.81 1.27
N THR A 374 -22.56 3.65 0.53
CA THR A 374 -23.80 3.25 -0.12
C THR A 374 -23.51 2.54 -1.45
N PRO A 375 -24.46 1.75 -1.99
CA PRO A 375 -24.33 1.20 -3.35
C PRO A 375 -24.12 2.28 -4.44
N GLU A 376 -24.59 3.51 -4.20
CA GLU A 376 -24.34 4.66 -5.09
C GLU A 376 -22.89 5.11 -5.01
N ASP A 377 -22.31 5.27 -3.81
CA ASP A 377 -20.91 5.62 -3.62
C ASP A 377 -19.99 4.61 -4.31
N TYR A 378 -20.30 3.31 -4.23
CA TYR A 378 -19.56 2.26 -4.95
C TYR A 378 -19.63 2.43 -6.47
N ARG A 379 -20.84 2.67 -7.01
CA ARG A 379 -20.99 2.89 -8.46
C ARG A 379 -20.26 4.16 -8.93
N GLU A 380 -20.29 5.23 -8.16
CA GLU A 380 -19.51 6.45 -8.46
C GLU A 380 -18.01 6.16 -8.44
N ASN A 381 -17.50 5.43 -7.42
CA ASN A 381 -16.09 5.04 -7.34
C ASN A 381 -15.67 4.16 -8.52
N LEU A 382 -16.47 3.14 -8.82
CA LEU A 382 -16.21 2.22 -9.94
C LEU A 382 -16.24 2.94 -11.29
N ALA A 383 -17.14 3.93 -11.48
CA ALA A 383 -17.17 4.77 -12.68
C ALA A 383 -15.90 5.61 -12.83
N LEU A 384 -15.44 6.22 -11.74
CA LEU A 384 -14.20 7.01 -11.73
C LEU A 384 -12.98 6.14 -12.01
N THR A 385 -12.89 4.98 -11.39
CA THR A 385 -11.82 4.00 -11.60
C THR A 385 -11.80 3.48 -13.05
N ALA A 386 -12.96 3.07 -13.57
CA ALA A 386 -13.10 2.61 -14.94
C ALA A 386 -12.70 3.68 -15.97
N ALA A 387 -13.18 4.91 -15.79
CA ALA A 387 -12.85 6.01 -16.69
C ALA A 387 -11.38 6.41 -16.62
N MET A 388 -10.79 6.47 -15.42
CA MET A 388 -9.38 6.77 -15.24
C MET A 388 -8.51 5.75 -15.99
N LEU A 389 -8.78 4.47 -15.84
CA LEU A 389 -8.00 3.40 -16.47
C LEU A 389 -8.24 3.35 -17.98
N ASP A 390 -9.47 3.63 -18.46
CA ASP A 390 -9.80 3.60 -19.87
C ASP A 390 -9.14 4.75 -20.67
N HIS A 391 -8.82 5.87 -19.99
CA HIS A 391 -8.08 7.00 -20.56
C HIS A 391 -6.57 6.96 -20.25
N ARG A 392 -6.06 5.87 -19.67
CA ARG A 392 -4.65 5.73 -19.32
C ARG A 392 -3.84 5.20 -20.50
N ALA A 393 -3.28 6.10 -21.30
CA ALA A 393 -2.52 5.78 -22.51
C ALA A 393 -1.27 4.89 -22.23
N GLY A 394 -0.71 4.94 -21.03
CA GLY A 394 0.40 4.08 -20.60
C GLY A 394 0.14 2.58 -20.73
N ARG A 395 -1.12 2.16 -20.78
CA ARG A 395 -1.53 0.76 -21.01
C ARG A 395 -1.07 0.22 -22.39
N SER A 396 -0.90 1.09 -23.37
CA SER A 396 -0.50 0.70 -24.73
C SER A 396 0.94 0.24 -24.86
N TRP A 397 1.81 0.53 -23.85
CA TRP A 397 3.21 0.14 -23.88
C TRP A 397 3.66 -0.70 -22.66
N ARG A 398 2.90 -0.65 -21.56
CA ARG A 398 3.21 -1.35 -20.31
C ARG A 398 2.05 -2.25 -19.90
N SER A 399 2.30 -3.55 -19.68
CA SER A 399 1.32 -4.49 -19.14
C SER A 399 1.05 -4.22 -17.64
N LEU A 400 -0.01 -4.81 -17.10
CA LEU A 400 -0.27 -4.73 -15.66
C LEU A 400 0.81 -5.49 -14.86
N GLU A 401 1.23 -6.66 -15.33
CA GLU A 401 2.30 -7.44 -14.71
C GLU A 401 3.60 -6.64 -14.60
N ASP A 402 3.97 -5.87 -15.64
CA ASP A 402 5.16 -5.01 -15.58
C ASP A 402 5.02 -3.90 -14.52
N THR A 403 3.81 -3.36 -14.29
CA THR A 403 3.61 -2.40 -13.18
C THR A 403 3.79 -3.05 -11.82
N ALA A 404 3.37 -4.31 -11.68
CA ALA A 404 3.53 -5.10 -10.47
C ALA A 404 5.00 -5.44 -10.20
N VAL A 405 5.73 -5.91 -11.19
CA VAL A 405 7.18 -6.18 -11.10
C VAL A 405 7.97 -4.90 -10.80
N ALA A 406 7.58 -3.77 -11.40
CA ALA A 406 8.24 -2.49 -11.22
C ALA A 406 7.75 -1.70 -9.98
N ALA A 407 6.88 -2.26 -9.13
CA ALA A 407 6.29 -1.59 -7.98
C ALA A 407 7.32 -0.87 -7.10
N GLN A 408 8.45 -1.53 -6.80
CA GLN A 408 9.55 -0.98 -6.01
C GLN A 408 10.13 0.35 -6.55
N LEU A 409 9.91 0.67 -7.82
CA LEU A 409 10.31 1.93 -8.45
C LEU A 409 9.11 2.87 -8.64
N LEU A 410 7.94 2.32 -8.91
CA LEU A 410 6.76 3.09 -9.28
C LEU A 410 6.11 3.79 -8.10
N TYR A 411 6.28 3.30 -6.88
CA TYR A 411 5.88 4.01 -5.67
C TYR A 411 6.58 5.38 -5.51
N PHE A 412 7.77 5.53 -6.09
CA PHE A 412 8.55 6.78 -6.06
C PHE A 412 8.47 7.56 -7.38
N ALA A 413 7.61 7.15 -8.30
CA ALA A 413 7.48 7.83 -9.58
C ALA A 413 6.84 9.21 -9.41
N PRO A 414 7.32 10.25 -10.14
CA PRO A 414 6.68 11.56 -10.12
C PRO A 414 5.22 11.49 -10.57
N GLU A 415 4.35 12.30 -9.95
CA GLU A 415 2.93 12.40 -10.31
C GLU A 415 2.70 12.90 -11.75
N ALA A 416 3.59 13.76 -12.26
CA ALA A 416 3.50 14.31 -13.60
C ALA A 416 3.53 13.20 -14.67
N TRP A 417 2.62 13.30 -15.66
CA TRP A 417 2.45 12.30 -16.72
C TRP A 417 2.05 10.92 -16.19
N ALA A 418 1.31 10.86 -15.09
CA ALA A 418 0.86 9.60 -14.49
C ALA A 418 0.07 8.75 -15.47
N SER A 419 -0.79 9.37 -16.33
CA SER A 419 -1.56 8.67 -17.35
C SER A 419 -0.71 7.99 -18.43
N TRP A 420 0.45 8.57 -18.79
CA TRP A 420 1.39 8.00 -19.75
C TRP A 420 2.41 7.07 -19.11
N ARG A 421 2.88 7.41 -17.89
CA ARG A 421 3.85 6.61 -17.15
C ARG A 421 3.29 5.26 -16.73
N ARG A 422 2.04 5.21 -16.32
CA ARG A 422 1.38 4.08 -15.67
C ARG A 422 2.10 3.69 -14.37
N GLY A 423 1.48 3.94 -13.23
CA GLY A 423 2.05 3.70 -11.91
C GLY A 423 1.66 2.36 -11.31
N THR A 424 1.20 2.36 -10.06
CA THR A 424 0.78 1.19 -9.30
C THR A 424 -0.65 0.76 -9.66
N ASP A 425 -0.91 0.58 -10.95
CA ASP A 425 -2.26 0.30 -11.49
C ASP A 425 -2.82 -1.05 -11.04
N PHE A 426 -1.99 -1.93 -10.48
CA PHE A 426 -2.42 -3.23 -9.98
C PHE A 426 -3.43 -3.13 -8.81
N TYR A 427 -3.57 -1.98 -8.13
CA TYR A 427 -4.68 -1.71 -7.22
C TYR A 427 -5.99 -1.44 -7.98
N PRO A 428 -6.16 -0.31 -8.68
CA PRO A 428 -7.43 0.05 -9.29
C PRO A 428 -7.81 -0.86 -10.48
N GLU A 429 -6.84 -1.33 -11.26
CA GLU A 429 -7.12 -2.26 -12.35
C GLU A 429 -7.43 -3.66 -11.83
N GLY A 430 -6.83 -4.04 -10.70
CA GLY A 430 -7.21 -5.24 -9.96
C GLY A 430 -8.70 -5.25 -9.62
N THR A 431 -9.26 -4.13 -9.16
CA THR A 431 -10.71 -4.02 -8.91
C THR A 431 -11.54 -4.41 -10.14
N LEU A 432 -11.20 -3.91 -11.34
CA LEU A 432 -11.92 -4.26 -12.56
C LEU A 432 -11.73 -5.72 -12.98
N ILE A 433 -10.52 -6.26 -12.83
CA ILE A 433 -10.20 -7.64 -13.17
C ILE A 433 -10.94 -8.60 -12.24
N TRP A 434 -10.91 -8.36 -10.92
CA TRP A 434 -11.58 -9.23 -9.96
C TRP A 434 -13.09 -9.10 -10.00
N LEU A 435 -13.63 -7.95 -10.38
CA LEU A 435 -15.04 -7.82 -10.74
C LEU A 435 -15.39 -8.69 -11.95
N ALA A 436 -14.54 -8.73 -12.99
CA ALA A 436 -14.74 -9.62 -14.14
C ALA A 436 -14.69 -11.09 -13.72
N VAL A 437 -13.73 -11.48 -12.87
CA VAL A 437 -13.65 -12.84 -12.31
C VAL A 437 -14.92 -13.21 -11.55
N ASP A 438 -15.43 -12.33 -10.66
CA ASP A 438 -16.67 -12.59 -9.90
C ASP A 438 -17.89 -12.76 -10.84
N THR A 439 -18.02 -11.90 -11.85
CA THR A 439 -19.12 -11.99 -12.80
C THR A 439 -19.03 -13.25 -13.68
N ILE A 440 -17.82 -13.68 -14.09
CA ILE A 440 -17.61 -14.94 -14.82
C ILE A 440 -18.01 -16.13 -13.94
N ILE A 441 -17.56 -16.19 -12.68
CA ILE A 441 -17.93 -17.28 -11.76
C ILE A 441 -19.46 -17.36 -11.61
N ARG A 442 -20.15 -16.23 -11.41
CA ARG A 442 -21.62 -16.16 -11.30
C ARG A 442 -22.30 -16.65 -12.56
N GLN A 443 -21.85 -16.20 -13.74
CA GLN A 443 -22.43 -16.61 -15.02
C GLN A 443 -22.24 -18.10 -15.29
N GLN A 444 -21.02 -18.64 -15.11
CA GLN A 444 -20.70 -20.05 -15.35
C GLN A 444 -21.42 -20.99 -14.38
N SER A 445 -21.72 -20.55 -13.16
CA SER A 445 -22.42 -21.33 -12.16
C SER A 445 -23.95 -21.12 -12.13
N GLY A 446 -24.50 -20.31 -13.04
CA GLY A 446 -25.92 -19.93 -12.98
C GLY A 446 -26.28 -19.17 -11.71
N GLY A 447 -25.37 -18.40 -11.14
CA GLY A 447 -25.55 -17.60 -9.93
C GLY A 447 -25.40 -18.38 -8.62
N GLN A 448 -25.02 -19.66 -8.67
CA GLN A 448 -24.86 -20.50 -7.48
C GLN A 448 -23.52 -20.30 -6.76
N ARG A 449 -22.53 -19.76 -7.44
CA ARG A 449 -21.20 -19.47 -6.90
C ARG A 449 -20.79 -18.03 -7.22
N SER A 450 -19.89 -17.52 -6.42
CA SER A 450 -19.34 -16.16 -6.51
C SER A 450 -17.88 -16.13 -6.08
N LEU A 451 -17.25 -14.96 -6.11
CA LEU A 451 -15.92 -14.77 -5.57
C LEU A 451 -15.85 -15.02 -4.05
N ASP A 452 -16.97 -14.87 -3.31
CA ASP A 452 -17.03 -15.23 -1.89
C ASP A 452 -16.69 -16.74 -1.69
N ASP A 453 -16.99 -17.61 -2.68
CA ASP A 453 -16.63 -19.04 -2.62
C ASP A 453 -15.13 -19.27 -2.86
N LEU A 454 -14.47 -18.42 -3.67
CA LEU A 454 -13.01 -18.38 -3.74
C LEU A 454 -12.43 -18.01 -2.38
N CYS A 455 -12.93 -16.95 -1.77
CA CYS A 455 -12.46 -16.49 -0.46
C CYS A 455 -12.56 -17.61 0.59
N ARG A 456 -13.70 -18.27 0.69
CA ARG A 456 -13.90 -19.38 1.62
C ARG A 456 -12.99 -20.58 1.36
N SER A 457 -12.75 -20.92 0.10
CA SER A 457 -11.97 -22.11 -0.26
C SER A 457 -10.46 -21.89 -0.31
N PHE A 458 -10.02 -20.69 -0.71
CA PHE A 458 -8.61 -20.36 -0.88
C PHE A 458 -7.98 -19.77 0.39
N HIS A 459 -8.75 -18.98 1.13
CA HIS A 459 -8.32 -18.32 2.37
C HIS A 459 -8.86 -18.98 3.64
N GLY A 460 -9.64 -20.05 3.50
CA GLY A 460 -10.29 -20.74 4.62
C GLY A 460 -9.33 -21.51 5.52
N GLY A 461 -9.87 -22.06 6.61
CA GLY A 461 -9.15 -22.76 7.66
C GLY A 461 -8.95 -21.90 8.91
N HIS A 462 -8.45 -22.52 9.97
CA HIS A 462 -8.14 -21.84 11.24
C HIS A 462 -6.74 -22.21 11.67
N SER A 463 -5.86 -21.24 11.77
CA SER A 463 -4.55 -21.41 12.40
C SER A 463 -4.56 -20.94 13.86
N GLY A 464 -5.45 -20.01 14.21
CA GLY A 464 -5.55 -19.42 15.56
C GLY A 464 -4.31 -18.60 15.95
N SER A 465 -3.39 -18.40 15.01
CA SER A 465 -2.15 -17.64 15.14
C SER A 465 -1.62 -17.31 13.76
N PRO A 466 -0.71 -16.33 13.61
CA PRO A 466 -0.06 -16.02 12.34
C PRO A 466 0.57 -17.27 11.70
N GLU A 467 0.17 -17.55 10.47
CA GLU A 467 0.70 -18.62 9.61
C GLU A 467 0.77 -18.11 8.18
N VAL A 468 1.84 -18.43 7.46
CA VAL A 468 1.99 -18.08 6.05
C VAL A 468 1.88 -19.36 5.20
N ARG A 469 0.94 -19.35 4.25
CA ARG A 469 0.80 -20.38 3.22
C ARG A 469 1.00 -19.77 1.85
N THR A 470 2.13 -20.04 1.26
CA THR A 470 2.47 -19.53 -0.06
C THR A 470 1.63 -20.17 -1.16
N TYR A 471 1.53 -19.47 -2.29
CA TYR A 471 0.89 -19.97 -3.51
C TYR A 471 1.57 -19.42 -4.76
N THR A 472 1.38 -20.13 -5.86
CA THR A 472 1.80 -19.75 -7.21
C THR A 472 0.59 -19.35 -8.06
N PHE A 473 0.84 -18.78 -9.25
CA PHE A 473 -0.22 -18.50 -10.21
C PHE A 473 -1.00 -19.78 -10.59
N ASP A 474 -0.31 -20.92 -10.78
CA ASP A 474 -0.97 -22.20 -11.11
C ASP A 474 -1.89 -22.71 -9.99
N ASP A 475 -1.54 -22.46 -8.71
CA ASP A 475 -2.41 -22.79 -7.58
C ASP A 475 -3.72 -21.98 -7.62
N LEU A 476 -3.62 -20.68 -7.94
CA LEU A 476 -4.78 -19.82 -8.11
C LEU A 476 -5.68 -20.32 -9.27
N ILE A 477 -5.08 -20.60 -10.44
CA ILE A 477 -5.80 -21.15 -11.59
C ILE A 477 -6.51 -22.47 -11.23
N ALA A 478 -5.86 -23.34 -10.48
CA ALA A 478 -6.43 -24.62 -10.05
C ALA A 478 -7.67 -24.42 -9.16
N VAL A 479 -7.67 -23.42 -8.27
CA VAL A 479 -8.83 -23.11 -7.42
C VAL A 479 -9.97 -22.53 -8.27
N LEU A 480 -9.68 -21.56 -9.13
CA LEU A 480 -10.67 -20.93 -10.00
C LEU A 480 -11.36 -21.96 -10.92
N ASN A 481 -10.60 -22.90 -11.50
CA ASN A 481 -11.17 -23.98 -12.34
C ASN A 481 -12.09 -24.91 -11.55
N ARG A 482 -11.86 -25.14 -10.26
CA ARG A 482 -12.79 -25.94 -9.41
C ARG A 482 -14.10 -25.18 -9.13
N LEU A 483 -14.04 -23.84 -9.07
CA LEU A 483 -15.21 -23.01 -8.84
C LEU A 483 -16.04 -22.84 -10.09
N ALA A 484 -15.40 -22.52 -11.21
CA ALA A 484 -16.02 -22.30 -12.49
C ALA A 484 -15.06 -22.71 -13.60
N PRO A 485 -15.35 -23.75 -14.39
CA PRO A 485 -14.54 -24.11 -15.55
C PRO A 485 -14.53 -22.98 -16.58
N TYR A 486 -13.36 -22.42 -16.82
CA TYR A 486 -13.13 -21.31 -17.75
C TYR A 486 -11.67 -21.27 -18.18
N ASP A 487 -11.35 -20.69 -19.31
CA ASP A 487 -9.94 -20.50 -19.70
C ASP A 487 -9.31 -19.32 -18.95
N TRP A 488 -9.03 -19.55 -17.68
CA TRP A 488 -8.45 -18.55 -16.79
C TRP A 488 -7.05 -18.13 -17.21
N LYS A 489 -6.26 -19.04 -17.82
CA LYS A 489 -4.92 -18.69 -18.28
C LYS A 489 -4.97 -17.71 -19.45
N ASP A 490 -5.85 -17.94 -20.44
CA ASP A 490 -6.05 -16.99 -21.52
C ASP A 490 -6.61 -15.67 -21.00
N PHE A 491 -7.60 -15.71 -20.11
CA PHE A 491 -8.17 -14.50 -19.52
C PHE A 491 -7.09 -13.62 -18.87
N PHE A 492 -6.31 -14.16 -17.92
CA PHE A 492 -5.26 -13.38 -17.26
C PHE A 492 -4.12 -13.02 -18.22
N GLY A 493 -3.79 -13.87 -19.19
CA GLY A 493 -2.84 -13.55 -20.25
C GLY A 493 -3.24 -12.27 -21.01
N ARG A 494 -4.52 -12.12 -21.31
CA ARG A 494 -5.05 -10.93 -22.00
C ARG A 494 -5.09 -9.69 -21.11
N VAL A 495 -5.58 -9.78 -19.88
CA VAL A 495 -5.83 -8.59 -19.04
C VAL A 495 -4.65 -8.19 -18.16
N VAL A 496 -3.75 -9.12 -17.82
CA VAL A 496 -2.60 -8.86 -16.93
C VAL A 496 -1.28 -8.78 -17.70
N GLN A 497 -1.01 -9.77 -18.57
CA GLN A 497 0.31 -9.91 -19.20
C GLN A 497 0.44 -9.16 -20.52
N SER A 498 -0.67 -8.93 -21.22
CA SER A 498 -0.66 -8.20 -22.49
C SER A 498 -0.81 -6.69 -22.29
N VAL A 499 -0.26 -5.92 -23.22
CA VAL A 499 -0.59 -4.49 -23.36
C VAL A 499 -1.95 -4.34 -24.01
N ASN A 500 -2.72 -3.35 -23.60
CA ASN A 500 -4.08 -3.11 -24.08
C ASN A 500 -4.33 -1.60 -24.18
N GLU A 501 -5.06 -1.16 -25.20
CA GLU A 501 -5.43 0.25 -25.34
C GLU A 501 -6.56 0.66 -24.39
N ARG A 502 -7.45 -0.28 -24.05
CA ARG A 502 -8.64 -0.04 -23.22
C ARG A 502 -8.57 -0.78 -21.89
N ALA A 503 -9.25 -0.24 -20.88
CA ALA A 503 -9.39 -0.90 -19.58
C ALA A 503 -10.26 -2.18 -19.70
N PRO A 504 -10.09 -3.18 -18.79
CA PRO A 504 -10.90 -4.40 -18.76
C PRO A 504 -12.30 -4.09 -18.17
N LEU A 505 -13.21 -3.57 -19.00
CA LEU A 505 -14.56 -3.17 -18.57
C LEU A 505 -15.59 -4.30 -18.63
N GLU A 506 -15.21 -5.49 -19.09
CA GLU A 506 -16.10 -6.64 -19.23
C GLU A 506 -16.83 -7.03 -17.94
N GLY A 507 -16.21 -6.83 -16.77
CA GLY A 507 -16.85 -7.08 -15.47
C GLY A 507 -17.97 -6.07 -15.16
N VAL A 508 -17.80 -4.81 -15.53
CA VAL A 508 -18.81 -3.76 -15.40
C VAL A 508 -20.01 -4.07 -16.29
N GLU A 509 -19.73 -4.42 -17.56
CA GLU A 509 -20.77 -4.75 -18.53
C GLU A 509 -21.53 -6.03 -18.16
N ALA A 510 -20.80 -7.07 -17.75
CA ALA A 510 -21.40 -8.32 -17.27
C ALA A 510 -22.19 -8.10 -15.97
N GLY A 511 -21.78 -7.12 -15.17
CA GLY A 511 -22.47 -6.65 -13.96
C GLY A 511 -23.80 -5.94 -14.23
N GLY A 512 -24.12 -5.66 -15.51
CA GLY A 512 -25.36 -5.02 -15.93
C GLY A 512 -25.30 -3.50 -15.95
N TRP A 513 -24.11 -2.93 -16.13
CA TRP A 513 -23.87 -1.49 -16.15
C TRP A 513 -22.92 -1.12 -17.30
N LYS A 514 -22.92 0.13 -17.71
CA LYS A 514 -22.05 0.66 -18.77
C LYS A 514 -21.40 1.95 -18.31
N LEU A 515 -20.11 2.12 -18.60
CA LEU A 515 -19.43 3.40 -18.41
C LEU A 515 -19.99 4.42 -19.42
N SER A 516 -20.46 5.55 -18.92
CA SER A 516 -21.00 6.66 -19.67
C SER A 516 -20.55 7.99 -19.08
N TYR A 517 -20.91 9.12 -19.73
CA TYR A 517 -20.48 10.45 -19.31
C TYR A 517 -21.64 11.43 -19.28
N GLN A 518 -21.71 12.25 -18.22
CA GLN A 518 -22.74 13.27 -18.02
C GLN A 518 -22.15 14.62 -17.62
N GLY A 519 -22.95 15.68 -17.71
CA GLY A 519 -22.50 17.04 -17.36
C GLY A 519 -22.59 17.39 -15.87
N ALA A 520 -23.19 16.52 -15.04
CA ALA A 520 -23.27 16.73 -13.60
C ALA A 520 -22.10 16.02 -12.89
N ILE A 521 -21.40 16.76 -12.01
CA ILE A 521 -20.29 16.20 -11.25
C ILE A 521 -20.80 15.18 -10.22
N PRO A 522 -20.24 13.95 -10.17
CA PRO A 522 -20.56 12.97 -9.13
C PRO A 522 -20.21 13.49 -7.74
N ARG A 523 -20.96 13.06 -6.73
CA ARG A 523 -20.75 13.50 -5.34
C ARG A 523 -19.37 13.10 -4.81
N LEU A 524 -18.95 11.86 -5.08
CA LEU A 524 -17.64 11.37 -4.65
C LEU A 524 -16.48 12.14 -5.30
N LEU A 525 -16.60 12.49 -6.59
CA LEU A 525 -15.61 13.32 -7.27
C LEU A 525 -15.55 14.72 -6.68
N LYS A 526 -16.70 15.32 -6.35
CA LYS A 526 -16.76 16.62 -5.68
C LYS A 526 -16.07 16.61 -4.32
N SER A 527 -16.32 15.58 -3.50
CA SER A 527 -15.62 15.38 -2.22
C SER A 527 -14.12 15.21 -2.44
N ARG A 528 -13.70 14.42 -3.46
CA ARG A 528 -12.28 14.25 -3.82
C ARG A 528 -11.61 15.56 -4.20
N GLU A 529 -12.23 16.36 -5.05
CA GLU A 529 -11.73 17.70 -5.41
C GLU A 529 -11.60 18.61 -4.20
N GLN A 530 -12.58 18.59 -3.30
CA GLN A 530 -12.59 19.41 -2.10
C GLN A 530 -11.47 19.02 -1.12
N VAL A 531 -11.25 17.74 -0.89
CA VAL A 531 -10.21 17.25 0.04
C VAL A 531 -8.81 17.38 -0.56
N SER A 532 -8.63 17.06 -1.85
CA SER A 532 -7.33 17.13 -2.54
C SER A 532 -6.96 18.55 -3.01
N GLN A 533 -7.92 19.48 -3.00
CA GLN A 533 -7.79 20.82 -3.57
C GLN A 533 -7.31 20.76 -5.04
N THR A 534 -7.80 19.78 -5.80
CA THR A 534 -7.44 19.56 -7.20
C THR A 534 -8.72 19.41 -8.03
N MET A 535 -8.90 20.28 -9.01
CA MET A 535 -10.00 20.23 -9.97
C MET A 535 -9.71 19.16 -11.02
N ASP A 536 -10.67 18.26 -11.25
CA ASP A 536 -10.57 17.20 -12.24
C ASP A 536 -11.44 17.52 -13.47
N VAL A 537 -10.79 17.86 -14.57
CA VAL A 537 -11.41 18.02 -15.89
C VAL A 537 -10.83 17.04 -16.91
N SER A 538 -10.41 15.87 -16.42
CA SER A 538 -9.79 14.79 -17.23
C SER A 538 -10.65 14.37 -18.39
N TYR A 539 -11.97 14.30 -18.21
CA TYR A 539 -12.89 13.79 -19.24
C TYR A 539 -13.50 14.90 -20.14
N SER A 540 -13.13 16.15 -19.84
CA SER A 540 -13.43 17.32 -20.68
C SER A 540 -12.16 17.75 -21.44
N LEU A 541 -11.28 18.48 -20.78
CA LEU A 541 -10.04 18.98 -21.39
C LEU A 541 -8.88 17.99 -21.34
N GLY A 542 -8.93 17.01 -20.46
CA GLY A 542 -7.86 16.04 -20.27
C GLY A 542 -6.76 16.50 -19.30
N MET A 543 -7.11 17.20 -18.22
CA MET A 543 -6.12 17.68 -17.25
C MET A 543 -6.63 17.71 -15.81
N LEU A 544 -5.68 17.63 -14.87
CA LEU A 544 -5.84 17.87 -13.45
C LEU A 544 -5.21 19.22 -13.10
N VAL A 545 -5.88 20.06 -12.30
CA VAL A 545 -5.41 21.41 -11.99
C VAL A 545 -5.56 21.70 -10.50
N LYS A 546 -4.49 22.16 -9.83
CA LYS A 546 -4.58 22.61 -8.42
C LYS A 546 -5.57 23.76 -8.31
N ALA A 547 -6.62 23.54 -7.50
CA ALA A 547 -7.71 24.51 -7.31
C ALA A 547 -7.35 25.62 -6.32
N ALA A 548 -6.61 25.24 -5.27
CA ALA A 548 -6.16 26.16 -4.21
C ALA A 548 -4.69 25.87 -3.84
N GLY A 549 -4.12 26.75 -3.03
CA GLY A 549 -2.72 26.72 -2.61
C GLY A 549 -2.15 28.13 -2.53
N SER A 550 -0.82 28.24 -2.48
CA SER A 550 -0.12 29.53 -2.62
C SER A 550 -0.41 30.18 -3.98
N ASP A 551 -0.10 31.45 -4.15
CA ASP A 551 -0.24 32.14 -5.44
C ASP A 551 0.55 31.46 -6.58
N THR A 552 1.55 30.65 -6.24
CA THR A 552 2.35 29.86 -7.19
C THR A 552 1.75 28.49 -7.47
N ASP A 553 0.93 27.92 -6.60
CA ASP A 553 0.36 26.58 -6.73
C ASP A 553 -1.02 26.59 -7.38
N SER A 554 -1.86 27.58 -7.06
CA SER A 554 -3.19 27.68 -7.67
C SER A 554 -3.10 27.82 -9.19
N GLY A 555 -3.82 26.97 -9.91
CA GLY A 555 -3.81 26.90 -11.37
C GLY A 555 -2.70 25.99 -11.94
N LYS A 556 -1.83 25.40 -11.11
CA LYS A 556 -0.78 24.48 -11.58
C LYS A 556 -1.43 23.23 -12.16
N ILE A 557 -1.06 22.91 -13.39
CA ILE A 557 -1.45 21.67 -14.07
C ILE A 557 -0.65 20.53 -13.46
N VAL A 558 -1.34 19.55 -12.88
CA VAL A 558 -0.73 18.38 -12.21
C VAL A 558 -0.46 17.28 -13.23
N ASP A 559 -1.46 16.98 -14.07
CA ASP A 559 -1.34 15.97 -15.12
C ASP A 559 -2.11 16.39 -16.38
N VAL A 560 -1.69 15.86 -17.52
CA VAL A 560 -2.35 16.03 -18.83
C VAL A 560 -2.46 14.65 -19.47
N LEU A 561 -3.69 14.29 -19.88
CA LEU A 561 -3.97 13.01 -20.53
C LEU A 561 -3.48 13.03 -21.98
N THR A 562 -2.75 12.00 -22.37
CA THR A 562 -2.29 11.81 -23.75
C THR A 562 -3.49 11.67 -24.71
N GLY A 563 -3.43 12.36 -25.85
CA GLY A 563 -4.50 12.41 -26.85
C GLY A 563 -5.63 13.40 -26.54
N SER A 564 -5.57 14.09 -25.38
CA SER A 564 -6.62 15.02 -24.94
C SER A 564 -6.57 16.38 -25.65
N PRO A 565 -7.66 17.18 -25.60
CA PRO A 565 -7.66 18.55 -26.08
C PRO A 565 -6.59 19.44 -25.46
N ALA A 566 -6.26 19.26 -24.18
CA ALA A 566 -5.21 20.00 -23.50
C ALA A 566 -3.82 19.67 -24.07
N GLU A 567 -3.51 18.38 -24.27
CA GLU A 567 -2.23 17.98 -24.89
C GLU A 567 -2.12 18.48 -26.33
N GLN A 568 -3.18 18.33 -27.13
CA GLN A 568 -3.21 18.79 -28.53
C GLN A 568 -2.99 20.31 -28.65
N ALA A 569 -3.45 21.07 -27.67
CA ALA A 569 -3.17 22.51 -27.58
C ALA A 569 -1.74 22.83 -27.13
N GLY A 570 -0.97 21.83 -26.65
CA GLY A 570 0.41 21.99 -26.18
C GLY A 570 0.54 22.28 -24.68
N LEU A 571 -0.48 21.98 -23.88
CA LEU A 571 -0.41 22.05 -22.43
C LEU A 571 0.35 20.86 -21.85
N ALA A 572 1.03 21.07 -20.71
CA ALA A 572 1.83 20.04 -20.04
C ALA A 572 1.77 20.19 -18.52
N PRO A 573 2.04 19.12 -17.75
CA PRO A 573 2.22 19.19 -16.31
C PRO A 573 3.32 20.20 -15.92
N GLY A 574 3.11 20.88 -14.79
CA GLY A 574 4.00 21.93 -14.29
C GLY A 574 3.71 23.33 -14.83
N MET A 575 2.98 23.46 -15.94
CA MET A 575 2.45 24.76 -16.39
C MET A 575 1.37 25.26 -15.44
N ARG A 576 1.10 26.57 -15.43
CA ARG A 576 0.12 27.19 -14.56
C ARG A 576 -0.91 28.02 -15.33
N LEU A 577 -2.20 27.73 -15.13
CA LEU A 577 -3.29 28.54 -15.63
C LEU A 577 -3.33 29.90 -14.92
N VAL A 578 -3.30 30.98 -15.68
CA VAL A 578 -3.35 32.35 -15.19
C VAL A 578 -4.71 32.99 -15.46
N ALA A 579 -5.26 32.77 -16.65
CA ALA A 579 -6.58 33.24 -17.03
C ALA A 579 -7.25 32.29 -18.03
N VAL A 580 -8.58 32.34 -18.07
CA VAL A 580 -9.46 31.61 -18.98
C VAL A 580 -10.36 32.63 -19.66
N GLY A 581 -10.31 32.74 -21.00
CA GLY A 581 -11.08 33.72 -21.74
C GLY A 581 -10.90 35.16 -21.28
N GLY A 582 -9.66 35.55 -20.92
CA GLY A 582 -9.31 36.87 -20.39
C GLY A 582 -9.72 37.13 -18.91
N ARG A 583 -10.40 36.21 -18.26
CA ARG A 583 -10.77 36.29 -16.83
C ARG A 583 -9.72 35.60 -15.96
N LYS A 584 -9.39 36.16 -14.79
CA LYS A 584 -8.48 35.53 -13.81
C LYS A 584 -8.92 34.09 -13.54
N TRP A 585 -7.95 33.16 -13.49
CA TRP A 585 -8.17 31.78 -13.16
C TRP A 585 -8.92 31.58 -11.84
N SER A 586 -9.94 30.74 -11.88
CA SER A 586 -10.49 30.00 -10.75
C SER A 586 -11.18 28.73 -11.28
N PRO A 587 -11.42 27.72 -10.44
CA PRO A 587 -12.18 26.52 -10.84
C PRO A 587 -13.53 26.86 -11.46
N GLU A 588 -14.27 27.83 -10.90
CA GLU A 588 -15.59 28.25 -11.37
C GLU A 588 -15.52 28.91 -12.75
N VAL A 589 -14.47 29.71 -13.01
CA VAL A 589 -14.28 30.37 -14.31
C VAL A 589 -14.01 29.33 -15.39
N LEU A 590 -13.19 28.30 -15.11
CA LEU A 590 -12.95 27.23 -16.07
C LEU A 590 -14.21 26.37 -16.30
N ARG A 591 -14.94 26.00 -15.24
CA ARG A 591 -16.21 25.25 -15.39
C ARG A 591 -17.23 26.04 -16.19
N GLN A 592 -17.34 27.37 -15.95
CA GLN A 592 -18.23 28.22 -16.74
C GLN A 592 -17.80 28.24 -18.21
N ALA A 593 -16.51 28.40 -18.51
CA ALA A 593 -15.99 28.38 -19.87
C ALA A 593 -16.26 27.03 -20.57
N LEU A 594 -16.16 25.90 -19.85
CA LEU A 594 -16.53 24.58 -20.36
C LEU A 594 -18.02 24.50 -20.72
N ARG A 595 -18.91 25.02 -19.87
CA ARG A 595 -20.36 25.06 -20.17
C ARG A 595 -20.66 25.93 -21.39
N ASP A 596 -20.04 27.11 -21.47
CA ASP A 596 -20.24 28.06 -22.56
C ASP A 596 -19.70 27.53 -23.90
N ALA A 597 -18.67 26.69 -23.86
CA ALA A 597 -18.06 26.05 -25.03
C ALA A 597 -19.06 25.25 -25.88
N LYS A 598 -20.16 24.71 -25.29
CA LYS A 598 -21.22 24.02 -26.03
C LYS A 598 -21.95 24.90 -27.02
N SER A 599 -21.98 26.20 -26.81
CA SER A 599 -22.73 27.16 -27.61
C SER A 599 -21.85 28.00 -28.55
N THR A 600 -20.54 27.79 -28.56
CA THR A 600 -19.58 28.53 -29.37
C THR A 600 -18.74 27.60 -30.24
N GLN A 601 -18.31 28.10 -31.44
CA GLN A 601 -17.35 27.40 -32.30
C GLN A 601 -15.90 27.90 -32.08
N SER A 602 -15.71 28.92 -31.23
CA SER A 602 -14.40 29.48 -30.96
C SER A 602 -13.66 28.63 -29.95
N PRO A 603 -12.37 28.35 -30.16
CA PRO A 603 -11.54 27.67 -29.16
C PRO A 603 -11.53 28.43 -27.83
N MET A 604 -11.40 27.69 -26.72
CA MET A 604 -11.20 28.27 -25.39
C MET A 604 -9.79 28.81 -25.26
N GLU A 605 -9.63 30.07 -24.94
CA GLU A 605 -8.34 30.70 -24.73
C GLU A 605 -7.88 30.54 -23.27
N LEU A 606 -6.71 29.93 -23.07
CA LEU A 606 -6.07 29.75 -21.77
C LEU A 606 -4.75 30.52 -21.74
N LEU A 607 -4.66 31.58 -20.92
CA LEU A 607 -3.37 32.21 -20.61
C LEU A 607 -2.63 31.36 -19.59
N VAL A 608 -1.45 30.89 -19.96
CA VAL A 608 -0.66 29.93 -19.18
C VAL A 608 0.76 30.47 -18.97
N GLN A 609 1.27 30.28 -17.77
CA GLN A 609 2.66 30.51 -17.43
C GLN A 609 3.44 29.19 -17.47
N ASN A 610 4.61 29.21 -18.11
CA ASN A 610 5.58 28.11 -18.12
C ASN A 610 6.97 28.70 -17.83
N GLY A 611 7.46 28.52 -16.61
CA GLY A 611 8.63 29.28 -16.14
C GLY A 611 8.37 30.79 -16.16
N ASP A 612 9.21 31.51 -16.88
CA ASP A 612 9.11 32.98 -17.03
C ASP A 612 8.26 33.41 -18.25
N VAL A 613 7.74 32.44 -19.02
CA VAL A 613 7.01 32.70 -20.27
C VAL A 613 5.51 32.64 -20.04
N TYR A 614 4.79 33.67 -20.52
CA TYR A 614 3.34 33.69 -20.61
C TYR A 614 2.93 33.50 -22.06
N LYS A 615 2.01 32.56 -22.29
CA LYS A 615 1.47 32.27 -23.61
C LYS A 615 0.00 31.92 -23.56
N THR A 616 -0.76 32.40 -24.55
CA THR A 616 -2.16 31.97 -24.74
C THR A 616 -2.19 30.72 -25.60
N TYR A 617 -2.88 29.71 -25.11
CA TYR A 617 -3.17 28.45 -25.78
C TYR A 617 -4.64 28.41 -26.17
N ALA A 618 -4.92 28.03 -27.41
CA ALA A 618 -6.27 27.85 -27.92
C ALA A 618 -6.65 26.37 -27.84
N VAL A 619 -7.57 26.03 -26.96
CA VAL A 619 -8.05 24.65 -26.78
C VAL A 619 -9.36 24.46 -27.54
N ASN A 620 -9.32 23.59 -28.54
CA ASN A 620 -10.50 23.28 -29.37
C ASN A 620 -11.33 22.18 -28.69
N TYR A 621 -12.31 22.59 -27.87
CA TYR A 621 -13.20 21.68 -27.13
C TYR A 621 -14.59 22.30 -26.98
N HIS A 622 -15.64 21.51 -27.31
CA HIS A 622 -17.03 22.01 -27.39
C HIS A 622 -18.08 21.10 -26.72
N ASP A 623 -17.67 20.02 -26.04
CA ASP A 623 -18.63 19.06 -25.45
C ASP A 623 -19.14 19.45 -24.06
N GLY A 624 -18.60 20.53 -23.46
CA GLY A 624 -18.96 20.97 -22.12
C GLY A 624 -18.33 20.16 -20.99
N GLU A 625 -18.90 20.25 -19.81
CA GLU A 625 -18.45 19.42 -18.69
C GLU A 625 -18.83 17.95 -18.93
N ARG A 626 -17.89 17.04 -18.67
CA ARG A 626 -18.08 15.59 -18.80
C ARG A 626 -17.51 14.89 -17.57
N TYR A 627 -18.34 14.07 -16.94
CA TYR A 627 -17.98 13.28 -15.76
C TYR A 627 -18.45 11.84 -15.93
N PRO A 628 -17.66 10.84 -15.49
CA PRO A 628 -18.03 9.45 -15.64
C PRO A 628 -19.16 9.07 -14.69
N PHE A 629 -20.03 8.19 -15.15
CA PHE A 629 -21.05 7.52 -14.34
C PHE A 629 -21.35 6.14 -14.92
N LEU A 630 -21.95 5.26 -14.13
CA LEU A 630 -22.43 3.97 -14.61
C LEU A 630 -23.92 4.08 -14.95
N GLU A 631 -24.24 3.77 -16.21
CA GLU A 631 -25.59 3.68 -16.70
C GLU A 631 -26.10 2.24 -16.58
N ARG A 632 -27.29 2.04 -16.02
CA ARG A 632 -27.90 0.70 -15.89
C ARG A 632 -28.30 0.14 -17.26
N ASP A 633 -27.86 -1.09 -17.57
CA ASP A 633 -28.34 -1.87 -18.70
C ASP A 633 -29.51 -2.77 -18.26
N PRO A 634 -30.76 -2.40 -18.52
CA PRO A 634 -31.93 -3.17 -18.05
C PRO A 634 -32.08 -4.53 -18.73
N SER A 635 -31.36 -4.79 -19.82
CA SER A 635 -31.38 -6.07 -20.52
C SER A 635 -30.55 -7.16 -19.83
N ARG A 636 -29.73 -6.79 -18.83
CA ARG A 636 -28.85 -7.68 -18.07
C ARG A 636 -29.27 -7.71 -16.60
N PRO A 637 -28.99 -8.79 -15.84
CA PRO A 637 -29.18 -8.81 -14.39
C PRO A 637 -28.27 -7.78 -13.71
N ASP A 638 -28.72 -7.22 -12.58
CA ASP A 638 -27.92 -6.34 -11.73
C ASP A 638 -27.01 -7.17 -10.81
N LEU A 639 -25.86 -7.60 -11.35
CA LEU A 639 -24.89 -8.34 -10.54
C LEU A 639 -24.12 -7.42 -9.59
N LEU A 640 -23.89 -6.14 -9.94
CA LEU A 640 -23.23 -5.19 -9.01
C LEU A 640 -24.03 -5.05 -7.72
N GLY A 641 -25.36 -4.86 -7.82
CA GLY A 641 -26.23 -4.81 -6.65
C GLY A 641 -26.19 -6.10 -5.82
N GLN A 642 -26.11 -7.26 -6.48
CA GLN A 642 -25.99 -8.56 -5.78
C GLN A 642 -24.63 -8.75 -5.09
N ILE A 643 -23.53 -8.28 -5.69
CA ILE A 643 -22.17 -8.38 -5.15
C ILE A 643 -22.07 -7.61 -3.84
N VAL A 644 -22.55 -6.37 -3.82
CA VAL A 644 -22.40 -5.46 -2.68
C VAL A 644 -23.51 -5.58 -1.63
N ALA A 645 -24.50 -6.47 -1.85
CA ALA A 645 -25.55 -6.72 -0.85
C ALA A 645 -24.96 -7.33 0.42
N SER A 646 -25.36 -6.81 1.60
CA SER A 646 -24.96 -7.33 2.90
C SER A 646 -25.26 -8.84 3.02
N ARG A 647 -24.34 -9.57 3.65
CA ARG A 647 -24.43 -11.02 3.90
C ARG A 647 -24.63 -11.33 5.38
N ALA A 648 -24.20 -10.44 6.27
CA ALA A 648 -24.42 -10.60 7.70
C ALA A 648 -25.91 -10.38 8.03
N SER A 649 -26.46 -11.21 8.89
CA SER A 649 -27.86 -11.05 9.38
C SER A 649 -27.97 -9.73 10.14
N THR A 650 -28.97 -8.91 9.83
CA THR A 650 -29.25 -7.63 10.49
C THR A 650 -29.86 -7.81 11.89
N THR A 651 -29.35 -8.72 12.70
CA THR A 651 -29.66 -8.72 14.14
C THR A 651 -28.67 -7.74 14.79
N ALA A 652 -29.12 -6.47 14.90
CA ALA A 652 -28.45 -5.53 15.80
C ALA A 652 -28.36 -6.17 17.19
N PRO A 653 -27.21 -6.13 17.87
CA PRO A 653 -27.17 -6.50 19.27
C PRO A 653 -28.09 -5.52 20.02
N GLU A 654 -29.11 -6.04 20.70
CA GLU A 654 -29.94 -5.26 21.61
C GLU A 654 -29.01 -4.49 22.54
N ALA A 655 -29.12 -3.16 22.52
CA ALA A 655 -28.36 -2.31 23.42
C ALA A 655 -28.60 -2.79 24.86
N ALA A 656 -27.55 -3.29 25.51
CA ALA A 656 -27.61 -3.68 26.89
C ALA A 656 -28.11 -2.49 27.71
N SER A 657 -29.35 -2.58 28.15
CA SER A 657 -29.99 -1.62 29.05
C SER A 657 -29.16 -1.58 30.33
N THR A 658 -28.41 -0.51 30.52
CA THR A 658 -27.79 -0.17 31.79
C THR A 658 -28.90 -0.01 32.84
N LYS A 659 -28.97 -0.96 33.78
CA LYS A 659 -29.58 -0.76 35.09
C LYS A 659 -28.52 -0.31 36.08
#